data_8a98b0d8035e686705395f6b0b251088
#
_entry.id   8a98b0d8035e686705395f6b0b251088
#
_cell.length_a   1.000
_cell.length_b   1.000
_cell.length_c   1.000
_cell.angle_alpha   90.00
_cell.angle_beta   90.00
_cell.angle_gamma   90.00
#
_symmetry.space_group_name_H-M   'P 1'
#
loop_
_entity.id
_entity.type
_entity.pdbx_description
1 polymer ?
#
loop_
_entity_poly.entity_id
_entity_poly.type
_entity_poly.pdbx_seq_one_letter_code
_entity_poly.pdbx_strand_id
1 'polypeptide(L)'
;AKLNCTAIYIGPLFESVGHGYETTDYRRVDCRLGTNDDFRDYVAYCHKLGLRVIVDGVFNHVGREFFAFKDVQQNREQSPYCSWFCNLNFGGNNEYNDGFSYENWGGYNLLVKLNQQNPEVQNYIFDAIRFWVAEFDIDGIRLDAADVLDHGFMHAMRQMTDAMKPDFWLMGEVIHGDYSRWVNDGMLHSVTNYELHKGLYSGHNDHNYFEIAHSVKRLLGICGDYRLYTFMDNHDVERIYSKLNNKEHMGLVTLLVYTLYGIPSMYYGSEFGIEGKKEQGSDWNLRPHLELADYADAYTNNPITALCVKLGELKKQYPELSEGQYQELSLTNRQFAYARALSETAMITLLNCDDVSTTITVQAPVGASSATDMLGQAEHVQYENGQLQVTLPANCGTVIYLGEKVEPITTEKVSSDTEEPIAAEKVSTETEEPIAAETEEPITAEKVSTETEEPIAAGKVSSEKNAEPSYVLLLNGSPHCNGSTATALEEVAGALERNGVHTEIVQVGHLAVRSCMACGACAETGKCVIDDIVNEIAPKFEKADGLVVGSPVYYASANATLVACLTRLFYSTHFDKRMKVGASVVSARRGGCSASFDELNKFFTISGMPVASSQYWNSIHGNNADEAKQDGEGLQIMRTLGNNMAFLIKSIAMGKEMFGLPELEERIGTNFIR
;
A
#
# COMPACT_ATOMS: atom_id res chain seq x y z
N ALA A 1 28.92 2.12 -3.18
CA ALA A 1 29.90 1.89 -4.25
C ALA A 1 30.12 0.40 -4.52
N LYS A 2 30.49 -0.43 -3.54
CA LYS A 2 30.76 -1.87 -3.75
C LYS A 2 29.57 -2.69 -4.29
N LEU A 3 28.33 -2.25 -4.06
CA LEU A 3 27.14 -2.86 -4.63
C LEU A 3 26.79 -2.32 -6.03
N ASN A 4 27.64 -1.50 -6.62
CA ASN A 4 27.40 -0.77 -7.89
C ASN A 4 26.14 0.12 -7.88
N CYS A 5 25.73 0.62 -6.72
CA CYS A 5 24.69 1.64 -6.62
C CYS A 5 25.14 2.95 -7.28
N THR A 6 24.17 3.70 -7.81
CA THR A 6 24.39 5.02 -8.43
C THR A 6 23.80 6.16 -7.62
N ALA A 7 22.97 5.84 -6.62
CA ALA A 7 22.40 6.81 -5.70
C ALA A 7 22.22 6.21 -4.30
N ILE A 8 22.16 7.08 -3.31
CA ILE A 8 21.80 6.76 -1.92
C ILE A 8 20.58 7.60 -1.56
N TYR A 9 19.52 6.92 -1.08
CA TYR A 9 18.40 7.58 -0.43
C TYR A 9 18.56 7.50 1.08
N ILE A 10 18.51 8.66 1.74
CA ILE A 10 18.60 8.80 3.20
C ILE A 10 17.23 9.20 3.72
N GLY A 11 16.71 8.46 4.71
CA GLY A 11 15.46 8.77 5.41
C GLY A 11 15.48 10.13 6.11
N PRO A 12 14.50 10.46 6.97
CA PRO A 12 14.39 11.78 7.57
C PRO A 12 15.68 12.16 8.27
N LEU A 13 16.33 13.24 7.78
CA LEU A 13 17.67 13.66 8.18
C LEU A 13 17.64 14.92 9.06
N PHE A 14 16.59 15.75 8.93
CA PHE A 14 16.54 17.06 9.54
C PHE A 14 15.98 17.00 10.97
N GLU A 15 16.25 18.05 11.76
CA GLU A 15 15.94 18.08 13.18
C GLU A 15 14.48 17.73 13.46
N SER A 16 14.26 16.78 14.35
CA SER A 16 12.97 16.23 14.68
C SER A 16 12.83 15.93 16.17
N VAL A 17 11.59 15.71 16.63
CA VAL A 17 11.32 15.42 18.05
C VAL A 17 11.87 14.05 18.45
N GLY A 18 11.70 13.03 17.61
CA GLY A 18 12.06 11.67 17.99
C GLY A 18 12.34 10.73 16.83
N HIS A 19 11.32 10.34 16.10
CA HIS A 19 11.39 9.28 15.10
C HIS A 19 12.01 9.72 13.75
N GLY A 20 12.06 11.03 13.49
CA GLY A 20 12.57 11.62 12.26
C GLY A 20 11.48 12.28 11.40
N TYR A 21 10.23 11.83 11.50
CA TYR A 21 9.12 12.38 10.73
C TYR A 21 8.42 13.56 11.40
N GLU A 22 8.75 13.90 12.64
CA GLU A 22 8.25 15.06 13.37
C GLU A 22 9.20 16.26 13.20
N THR A 23 9.40 16.70 11.97
CA THR A 23 10.38 17.76 11.63
C THR A 23 10.11 19.04 12.41
N THR A 24 11.15 19.60 13.00
CA THR A 24 11.10 20.86 13.76
C THR A 24 11.92 21.97 13.09
N ASP A 25 12.98 21.65 12.35
CA ASP A 25 13.78 22.58 11.58
C ASP A 25 14.32 21.90 10.30
N TYR A 26 13.88 22.36 9.14
CA TYR A 26 14.33 21.85 7.83
C TYR A 26 15.74 22.29 7.42
N ARG A 27 16.37 23.22 8.13
CA ARG A 27 17.70 23.77 7.77
C ARG A 27 18.83 23.23 8.62
N ARG A 28 18.51 22.36 9.54
CA ARG A 28 19.47 21.79 10.47
C ARG A 28 19.41 20.27 10.43
N VAL A 29 20.55 19.65 10.25
CA VAL A 29 20.69 18.19 10.41
C VAL A 29 20.40 17.85 11.87
N ASP A 30 19.69 16.74 12.08
CA ASP A 30 19.36 16.27 13.43
C ASP A 30 20.65 16.02 14.23
N CYS A 31 20.74 16.63 15.40
CA CYS A 31 21.95 16.58 16.23
C CYS A 31 22.37 15.15 16.63
N ARG A 32 21.44 14.18 16.56
CA ARG A 32 21.74 12.76 16.79
C ARG A 32 22.47 12.10 15.61
N LEU A 33 22.41 12.70 14.42
CA LEU A 33 23.03 12.19 13.20
C LEU A 33 24.33 12.94 12.86
N GLY A 34 24.50 14.17 13.33
CA GLY A 34 25.66 14.99 13.06
C GLY A 34 25.34 16.47 12.88
N THR A 35 26.16 17.17 12.15
CA THR A 35 26.04 18.59 11.84
C THR A 35 25.79 18.83 10.35
N ASN A 36 25.45 20.06 9.98
CA ASN A 36 25.36 20.46 8.58
C ASN A 36 26.71 20.28 7.84
N ASP A 37 27.83 20.52 8.53
CA ASP A 37 29.17 20.35 7.96
C ASP A 37 29.45 18.87 7.67
N ASP A 38 29.13 17.97 8.61
CA ASP A 38 29.27 16.53 8.42
C ASP A 38 28.45 16.04 7.22
N PHE A 39 27.22 16.53 7.05
CA PHE A 39 26.38 16.13 5.93
C PHE A 39 26.88 16.72 4.60
N ARG A 40 27.40 17.92 4.57
CA ARG A 40 28.05 18.50 3.38
C ARG A 40 29.24 17.65 2.94
N ASP A 41 30.11 17.28 3.90
CA ASP A 41 31.28 16.45 3.63
C ASP A 41 30.87 15.04 3.16
N TYR A 42 29.82 14.49 3.73
CA TYR A 42 29.25 13.20 3.31
C TYR A 42 28.74 13.24 1.85
N VAL A 43 27.98 14.26 1.46
CA VAL A 43 27.50 14.41 0.08
C VAL A 43 28.67 14.58 -0.88
N ALA A 44 29.64 15.43 -0.54
CA ALA A 44 30.84 15.63 -1.35
C ALA A 44 31.66 14.32 -1.52
N TYR A 45 31.69 13.48 -0.49
CA TYR A 45 32.33 12.16 -0.57
C TYR A 45 31.52 11.20 -1.46
N CYS A 46 30.20 11.17 -1.34
CA CYS A 46 29.34 10.39 -2.22
C CYS A 46 29.56 10.77 -3.69
N HIS A 47 29.61 12.06 -4.01
CA HIS A 47 29.85 12.54 -5.37
C HIS A 47 31.22 12.10 -5.92
N LYS A 48 32.28 12.08 -5.09
CA LYS A 48 33.58 11.51 -5.48
C LYS A 48 33.52 10.04 -5.86
N LEU A 49 32.58 9.30 -5.26
CA LEU A 49 32.32 7.87 -5.59
C LEU A 49 31.34 7.68 -6.74
N GLY A 50 30.86 8.78 -7.37
CA GLY A 50 29.87 8.73 -8.43
C GLY A 50 28.44 8.41 -7.93
N LEU A 51 28.18 8.62 -6.64
CA LEU A 51 26.87 8.39 -6.01
C LEU A 51 26.09 9.70 -5.89
N ARG A 52 24.84 9.70 -6.32
CA ARG A 52 23.89 10.79 -6.07
C ARG A 52 23.29 10.64 -4.68
N VAL A 53 22.89 11.75 -4.05
CA VAL A 53 22.29 11.76 -2.71
C VAL A 53 20.87 12.31 -2.77
N ILE A 54 19.91 11.48 -2.33
CA ILE A 54 18.49 11.77 -2.26
C ILE A 54 18.10 11.85 -0.78
N VAL A 55 17.41 12.92 -0.36
CA VAL A 55 16.97 13.10 1.04
C VAL A 55 15.46 12.97 1.15
N ASP A 56 14.96 12.68 2.36
CA ASP A 56 13.53 12.64 2.65
C ASP A 56 12.95 14.04 2.84
N GLY A 57 11.88 14.35 2.14
CA GLY A 57 11.11 15.58 2.24
C GLY A 57 9.79 15.34 2.94
N VAL A 58 9.75 15.56 4.26
CA VAL A 58 8.55 15.44 5.08
C VAL A 58 7.77 16.75 5.02
N PHE A 59 6.88 16.91 4.03
CA PHE A 59 6.20 18.18 3.76
C PHE A 59 4.68 18.13 3.98
N ASN A 60 4.14 16.96 4.29
CA ASN A 60 2.74 16.83 4.66
C ASN A 60 2.45 17.36 6.06
N HIS A 61 3.37 17.17 6.98
CA HIS A 61 3.22 17.50 8.38
C HIS A 61 4.54 17.94 9.01
N VAL A 62 4.47 18.50 10.20
CA VAL A 62 5.61 18.89 11.03
C VAL A 62 5.40 18.42 12.48
N GLY A 63 6.48 18.40 13.25
CA GLY A 63 6.43 18.16 14.69
C GLY A 63 5.81 19.32 15.45
N ARG A 64 5.31 19.04 16.66
CA ARG A 64 4.71 20.06 17.55
C ARG A 64 5.70 21.14 17.99
N GLU A 65 7.02 20.85 17.97
CA GLU A 65 8.08 21.78 18.31
C GLU A 65 8.47 22.69 17.13
N PHE A 66 7.85 22.54 15.95
CA PHE A 66 8.04 23.41 14.81
C PHE A 66 7.68 24.86 15.16
N PHE A 67 8.54 25.81 14.81
CA PHE A 67 8.45 27.20 15.27
C PHE A 67 7.08 27.85 15.08
N ALA A 68 6.46 27.65 13.89
CA ALA A 68 5.17 28.24 13.57
C ALA A 68 4.03 27.60 14.39
N PHE A 69 4.11 26.30 14.68
CA PHE A 69 3.12 25.65 15.53
C PHE A 69 3.28 26.05 17.01
N LYS A 70 4.50 26.22 17.49
CA LYS A 70 4.74 26.78 18.84
C LYS A 70 4.16 28.17 19.00
N ASP A 71 4.25 28.99 17.96
CA ASP A 71 3.63 30.32 17.99
C ASP A 71 2.10 30.21 18.08
N VAL A 72 1.48 29.29 17.34
CA VAL A 72 0.03 28.99 17.45
C VAL A 72 -0.34 28.50 18.86
N GLN A 73 0.46 27.64 19.47
CA GLN A 73 0.23 27.20 20.84
C GLN A 73 0.26 28.37 21.84
N GLN A 74 1.15 29.34 21.67
CA GLN A 74 1.32 30.49 22.56
C GLN A 74 0.30 31.60 22.31
N ASN A 75 0.13 31.99 21.04
CA ASN A 75 -0.60 33.19 20.64
C ASN A 75 -2.02 32.87 20.12
N ARG A 76 -2.36 31.58 19.94
CA ARG A 76 -3.68 31.10 19.55
C ARG A 76 -4.18 31.80 18.27
N GLU A 77 -5.43 32.32 18.25
CA GLU A 77 -6.05 33.02 17.11
C GLU A 77 -5.26 34.26 16.65
N GLN A 78 -4.35 34.77 17.46
CA GLN A 78 -3.54 35.95 17.15
C GLN A 78 -2.22 35.57 16.46
N SER A 79 -1.89 34.29 16.38
CA SER A 79 -0.71 33.82 15.66
C SER A 79 -0.81 34.12 14.15
N PRO A 80 0.23 34.69 13.53
CA PRO A 80 0.25 34.89 12.07
C PRO A 80 0.31 33.55 11.32
N TYR A 81 0.61 32.46 12.01
CA TYR A 81 0.79 31.12 11.41
C TYR A 81 -0.48 30.24 11.45
N CYS A 82 -1.63 30.75 11.91
CA CYS A 82 -2.84 29.94 11.94
C CYS A 82 -3.21 29.37 10.57
N SER A 83 -3.00 30.12 9.49
CA SER A 83 -3.29 29.67 8.12
C SER A 83 -2.30 28.63 7.56
N TRP A 84 -1.20 28.37 8.26
CA TRP A 84 -0.18 27.39 7.87
C TRP A 84 -0.61 25.95 8.16
N PHE A 85 -1.59 25.75 9.03
CA PHE A 85 -2.05 24.46 9.48
C PHE A 85 -3.50 24.20 9.06
N CYS A 86 -3.81 22.92 8.77
CA CYS A 86 -5.14 22.52 8.36
C CYS A 86 -6.10 22.41 9.54
N ASN A 87 -7.32 22.92 9.36
CA ASN A 87 -8.46 22.72 10.26
C ASN A 87 -8.23 23.07 11.73
N LEU A 88 -7.49 24.17 12.02
CA LEU A 88 -7.38 24.70 13.36
C LEU A 88 -8.75 25.09 13.91
N ASN A 89 -9.09 24.57 15.11
CA ASN A 89 -10.35 24.86 15.80
C ASN A 89 -10.08 25.19 17.27
N PHE A 90 -10.13 26.48 17.61
CA PHE A 90 -9.89 26.99 18.96
C PHE A 90 -11.04 26.72 19.95
N GLY A 91 -12.17 26.18 19.48
CA GLY A 91 -13.24 25.66 20.33
C GLY A 91 -13.07 24.16 20.68
N GLY A 92 -12.05 23.50 20.14
CA GLY A 92 -11.74 22.08 20.36
C GLY A 92 -10.69 21.85 21.45
N ASN A 93 -10.24 20.60 21.53
CA ASN A 93 -9.09 20.18 22.36
C ASN A 93 -8.41 18.98 21.69
N ASN A 94 -7.25 18.57 22.21
CA ASN A 94 -6.51 17.40 21.78
C ASN A 94 -5.90 16.68 23.01
N GLU A 95 -5.23 15.56 22.81
CA GLU A 95 -4.61 14.75 23.86
C GLU A 95 -3.53 15.48 24.68
N TYR A 96 -2.94 16.55 24.14
CA TYR A 96 -1.95 17.39 24.83
C TYR A 96 -2.58 18.53 25.63
N ASN A 97 -3.93 18.62 25.65
CA ASN A 97 -4.68 19.69 26.33
C ASN A 97 -4.31 21.12 25.89
N ASP A 98 -4.02 21.31 24.61
CA ASP A 98 -3.72 22.64 24.05
C ASP A 98 -4.92 23.60 24.08
N GLY A 99 -6.14 23.09 24.30
CA GLY A 99 -7.38 23.87 24.22
C GLY A 99 -7.78 24.26 22.79
N PHE A 100 -7.25 23.57 21.77
CA PHE A 100 -7.67 23.63 20.38
C PHE A 100 -7.39 22.28 19.70
N SER A 101 -8.04 22.03 18.55
CA SER A 101 -7.80 20.86 17.71
C SER A 101 -7.30 21.29 16.33
N TYR A 102 -6.70 20.37 15.62
CA TYR A 102 -6.12 20.56 14.27
C TYR A 102 -6.12 19.26 13.51
N GLU A 103 -5.95 19.33 12.20
CA GLU A 103 -5.75 18.16 11.36
C GLU A 103 -4.33 17.60 11.56
N ASN A 104 -4.23 16.29 11.63
CA ASN A 104 -2.96 15.57 11.83
C ASN A 104 -2.78 14.48 10.77
N TRP A 105 -1.61 13.88 10.72
CA TRP A 105 -1.32 12.72 9.88
C TRP A 105 -1.57 11.43 10.66
N GLY A 106 -2.33 10.50 10.04
CA GLY A 106 -2.53 9.15 10.57
C GLY A 106 -3.24 9.04 11.92
N GLY A 107 -3.90 10.11 12.39
CA GLY A 107 -4.53 10.17 13.72
C GLY A 107 -3.57 10.56 14.85
N TYR A 108 -2.31 10.86 14.54
CA TYR A 108 -1.29 11.23 15.53
C TYR A 108 -1.16 12.75 15.66
N ASN A 109 -1.60 13.33 16.78
CA ASN A 109 -1.49 14.76 17.01
C ASN A 109 -0.03 15.28 17.12
N LEU A 110 0.95 14.40 17.24
CA LEU A 110 2.37 14.73 17.14
C LEU A 110 2.75 15.22 15.72
N LEU A 111 2.00 14.79 14.68
CA LEU A 111 2.24 15.07 13.27
C LEU A 111 1.22 16.10 12.75
N VAL A 112 1.54 17.37 12.93
CA VAL A 112 0.64 18.50 12.64
C VAL A 112 0.59 18.77 11.14
N LYS A 113 -0.57 18.64 10.51
CA LYS A 113 -0.71 18.78 9.05
C LYS A 113 -0.53 20.21 8.57
N LEU A 114 0.38 20.39 7.62
CA LEU A 114 0.63 21.66 6.93
C LEU A 114 -0.42 21.92 5.84
N ASN A 115 -0.76 23.19 5.65
CA ASN A 115 -1.59 23.64 4.55
C ASN A 115 -0.74 23.97 3.32
N GLN A 116 -0.48 22.98 2.46
CA GLN A 116 0.33 23.16 1.25
C GLN A 116 -0.33 24.10 0.19
N GLN A 117 -1.61 24.45 0.35
CA GLN A 117 -2.26 25.45 -0.50
C GLN A 117 -1.95 26.88 -0.08
N ASN A 118 -1.39 27.07 1.13
CA ASN A 118 -0.94 28.39 1.58
C ASN A 118 0.39 28.78 0.91
N PRO A 119 0.46 29.92 0.16
CA PRO A 119 1.68 30.33 -0.51
C PRO A 119 2.87 30.59 0.43
N GLU A 120 2.62 30.99 1.67
CA GLU A 120 3.70 31.18 2.66
C GLU A 120 4.32 29.85 3.08
N VAL A 121 3.51 28.81 3.26
CA VAL A 121 3.99 27.44 3.52
C VAL A 121 4.78 26.92 2.34
N GLN A 122 4.27 27.09 1.10
CA GLN A 122 4.99 26.71 -0.11
C GLN A 122 6.34 27.40 -0.19
N ASN A 123 6.38 28.72 -0.02
CA ASN A 123 7.61 29.49 -0.08
C ASN A 123 8.61 29.04 0.99
N TYR A 124 8.16 28.81 2.21
CA TYR A 124 9.01 28.34 3.30
C TYR A 124 9.67 26.99 2.98
N ILE A 125 8.88 26.03 2.48
CA ILE A 125 9.39 24.71 2.08
C ILE A 125 10.34 24.83 0.87
N PHE A 126 9.98 25.63 -0.15
CA PHE A 126 10.82 25.83 -1.32
C PHE A 126 12.15 26.53 -0.97
N ASP A 127 12.14 27.44 0.00
CA ASP A 127 13.37 28.04 0.52
C ASP A 127 14.24 27.04 1.30
N ALA A 128 13.62 26.10 2.00
CA ALA A 128 14.35 25.00 2.62
C ALA A 128 14.99 24.07 1.56
N ILE A 129 14.28 23.74 0.49
CA ILE A 129 14.82 22.94 -0.62
C ILE A 129 15.97 23.69 -1.32
N ARG A 130 15.82 24.99 -1.58
CA ARG A 130 16.91 25.81 -2.14
C ARG A 130 18.14 25.81 -1.23
N PHE A 131 17.92 25.89 0.07
CA PHE A 131 19.00 25.79 1.06
C PHE A 131 19.69 24.42 0.98
N TRP A 132 18.94 23.31 0.89
CA TRP A 132 19.52 21.96 0.79
C TRP A 132 20.40 21.80 -0.46
N VAL A 133 19.95 22.33 -1.60
CA VAL A 133 20.75 22.28 -2.84
C VAL A 133 21.98 23.18 -2.75
N ALA A 134 21.84 24.40 -2.22
CA ALA A 134 22.95 25.33 -2.14
C ALA A 134 24.00 24.93 -1.08
N GLU A 135 23.56 24.36 0.03
CA GLU A 135 24.41 24.05 1.17
C GLU A 135 25.03 22.67 1.10
N PHE A 136 24.24 21.68 0.63
CA PHE A 136 24.64 20.27 0.64
C PHE A 136 24.82 19.67 -0.75
N ASP A 137 24.38 20.36 -1.81
CA ASP A 137 24.40 19.87 -3.20
C ASP A 137 23.66 18.55 -3.42
N ILE A 138 22.53 18.32 -2.72
CA ILE A 138 21.70 17.12 -2.90
C ILE A 138 21.20 16.97 -4.34
N ASP A 139 20.91 15.74 -4.76
CA ASP A 139 20.52 15.41 -6.14
C ASP A 139 19.02 15.08 -6.31
N GLY A 140 18.30 15.03 -5.22
CA GLY A 140 16.87 14.74 -5.29
C GLY A 140 16.19 14.65 -3.92
N ILE A 141 14.88 14.46 -3.97
CA ILE A 141 14.02 14.34 -2.78
C ILE A 141 13.04 13.18 -2.97
N ARG A 142 12.90 12.38 -1.93
CA ARG A 142 11.75 11.48 -1.75
C ARG A 142 10.71 12.24 -0.94
N LEU A 143 9.51 12.38 -1.47
CA LEU A 143 8.38 13.01 -0.78
C LEU A 143 7.66 11.99 0.09
N ASP A 144 7.71 12.20 1.39
CA ASP A 144 6.94 11.44 2.38
C ASP A 144 5.44 11.66 2.16
N ALA A 145 4.64 10.57 2.27
CA ALA A 145 3.19 10.60 2.13
C ALA A 145 2.71 11.39 0.90
N ALA A 146 3.34 11.18 -0.26
CA ALA A 146 3.05 11.94 -1.48
C ALA A 146 1.62 11.73 -2.00
N ASP A 147 0.97 10.65 -1.61
CA ASP A 147 -0.43 10.34 -1.96
C ASP A 147 -1.44 11.33 -1.35
N VAL A 148 -1.06 12.06 -0.30
CA VAL A 148 -1.91 13.07 0.37
C VAL A 148 -1.37 14.50 0.24
N LEU A 149 -0.26 14.72 -0.48
CA LEU A 149 0.24 16.05 -0.80
C LEU A 149 -0.64 16.74 -1.86
N ASP A 150 -0.73 18.06 -1.78
CA ASP A 150 -1.44 18.86 -2.78
C ASP A 150 -0.74 18.77 -4.16
N HIS A 151 -1.50 18.47 -5.21
CA HIS A 151 -0.97 18.32 -6.57
C HIS A 151 -0.37 19.62 -7.11
N GLY A 152 -0.98 20.78 -6.79
CA GLY A 152 -0.45 22.09 -7.18
C GLY A 152 0.89 22.39 -6.53
N PHE A 153 1.05 22.00 -5.26
CA PHE A 153 2.32 22.10 -4.53
C PHE A 153 3.42 21.24 -5.17
N MET A 154 3.12 19.97 -5.50
CA MET A 154 4.09 19.08 -6.16
C MET A 154 4.46 19.58 -7.55
N HIS A 155 3.50 20.10 -8.33
CA HIS A 155 3.77 20.69 -9.63
C HIS A 155 4.68 21.92 -9.55
N ALA A 156 4.41 22.84 -8.62
CA ALA A 156 5.25 24.01 -8.38
C ALA A 156 6.66 23.63 -7.91
N MET A 157 6.77 22.60 -7.05
CA MET A 157 8.05 22.04 -6.62
C MET A 157 8.83 21.48 -7.81
N ARG A 158 8.19 20.72 -8.70
CA ARG A 158 8.83 20.18 -9.91
C ARG A 158 9.40 21.30 -10.78
N GLN A 159 8.61 22.32 -11.07
CA GLN A 159 9.06 23.47 -11.87
C GLN A 159 10.26 24.19 -11.23
N MET A 160 10.22 24.37 -9.89
CA MET A 160 11.29 25.02 -9.16
C MET A 160 12.57 24.19 -9.20
N THR A 161 12.49 22.89 -8.95
CA THR A 161 13.65 22.00 -8.90
C THR A 161 14.30 21.81 -10.28
N ASP A 162 13.51 21.68 -11.36
CA ASP A 162 14.01 21.61 -12.74
C ASP A 162 14.78 22.88 -13.14
N ALA A 163 14.34 24.06 -12.64
CA ALA A 163 15.04 25.31 -12.87
C ALA A 163 16.31 25.50 -12.05
N MET A 164 16.42 24.79 -10.92
CA MET A 164 17.57 24.91 -10.00
C MET A 164 18.74 24.01 -10.38
N LYS A 165 18.48 22.75 -10.61
CA LYS A 165 19.50 21.72 -10.86
C LYS A 165 18.99 20.77 -11.96
N PRO A 166 19.60 20.75 -13.15
CA PRO A 166 19.28 19.74 -14.16
C PRO A 166 19.40 18.33 -13.55
N ASP A 167 18.52 17.44 -13.93
CA ASP A 167 18.47 16.06 -13.42
C ASP A 167 18.14 15.93 -11.92
N PHE A 168 17.62 16.97 -11.27
CA PHE A 168 17.14 16.84 -9.89
C PHE A 168 15.96 15.88 -9.83
N TRP A 169 16.07 14.83 -9.01
CA TRP A 169 15.12 13.75 -9.03
C TRP A 169 14.08 13.88 -7.92
N LEU A 170 12.80 13.82 -8.28
CA LEU A 170 11.67 13.79 -7.35
C LEU A 170 11.00 12.43 -7.39
N MET A 171 10.92 11.76 -6.24
CA MET A 171 10.23 10.51 -6.04
C MET A 171 9.22 10.66 -4.90
N GLY A 172 8.01 10.11 -5.07
CA GLY A 172 6.97 10.17 -4.06
C GLY A 172 6.68 8.81 -3.43
N GLU A 173 6.38 8.81 -2.16
CA GLU A 173 5.76 7.65 -1.54
C GLU A 173 4.27 7.64 -1.87
N VAL A 174 3.85 6.62 -2.62
CA VAL A 174 2.46 6.36 -2.96
C VAL A 174 2.18 4.88 -2.75
N ILE A 175 1.28 4.56 -1.81
CA ILE A 175 1.00 3.16 -1.46
C ILE A 175 -0.01 2.55 -2.44
N HIS A 176 -1.09 3.29 -2.76
CA HIS A 176 -2.20 2.79 -3.56
C HIS A 176 -2.69 3.81 -4.59
N GLY A 177 -3.35 3.32 -5.63
CA GLY A 177 -4.06 4.15 -6.58
C GLY A 177 -3.54 4.06 -8.00
N ASP A 178 -3.97 5.00 -8.83
CA ASP A 178 -3.49 5.16 -10.19
C ASP A 178 -2.23 6.02 -10.19
N TYR A 179 -1.08 5.37 -10.30
CA TYR A 179 0.23 6.03 -10.20
C TYR A 179 0.46 7.11 -11.25
N SER A 180 -0.25 7.09 -12.40
CA SER A 180 -0.14 8.14 -13.43
C SER A 180 -0.55 9.53 -12.93
N ARG A 181 -1.31 9.61 -11.85
CA ARG A 181 -1.67 10.89 -11.21
C ARG A 181 -0.47 11.62 -10.61
N TRP A 182 0.55 10.88 -10.20
CA TRP A 182 1.77 11.43 -9.58
C TRP A 182 2.96 11.38 -10.51
N VAL A 183 3.02 10.39 -11.43
CA VAL A 183 4.16 10.16 -12.32
C VAL A 183 3.80 10.62 -13.71
N ASN A 184 4.23 11.82 -14.09
CA ASN A 184 4.04 12.43 -15.40
C ASN A 184 5.00 13.61 -15.59
N ASP A 185 5.05 14.18 -16.79
CA ASP A 185 6.01 15.24 -17.16
C ASP A 185 5.96 16.49 -16.29
N GLY A 186 4.83 16.77 -15.66
CA GLY A 186 4.63 17.96 -14.82
C GLY A 186 4.71 17.70 -13.32
N MET A 187 4.88 16.43 -12.91
CA MET A 187 4.82 16.02 -11.51
C MET A 187 6.10 15.28 -11.09
N LEU A 188 5.99 14.13 -10.47
CA LEU A 188 7.13 13.37 -9.98
C LEU A 188 7.75 12.50 -11.08
N HIS A 189 9.05 12.25 -10.99
CA HIS A 189 9.77 11.35 -11.91
C HIS A 189 9.45 9.88 -11.64
N SER A 190 9.12 9.55 -10.38
CA SER A 190 8.85 8.18 -9.92
C SER A 190 8.00 8.18 -8.67
N VAL A 191 7.39 7.03 -8.37
CA VAL A 191 6.78 6.72 -7.08
C VAL A 191 7.13 5.31 -6.63
N THR A 192 6.92 5.03 -5.35
CA THR A 192 7.14 3.70 -4.75
C THR A 192 6.22 2.64 -5.35
N ASN A 193 6.80 1.51 -5.75
CA ASN A 193 6.08 0.40 -6.37
C ASN A 193 5.60 -0.64 -5.34
N TYR A 194 4.64 -0.26 -4.51
CA TYR A 194 4.06 -1.15 -3.50
C TYR A 194 3.27 -2.32 -4.11
N GLU A 195 2.71 -2.14 -5.30
CA GLU A 195 1.97 -3.20 -5.98
C GLU A 195 2.90 -4.36 -6.35
N LEU A 196 4.06 -4.07 -6.93
CA LEU A 196 5.04 -5.10 -7.24
C LEU A 196 5.66 -5.68 -5.96
N HIS A 197 5.94 -4.85 -4.94
CA HIS A 197 6.44 -5.33 -3.64
C HIS A 197 5.54 -6.44 -3.08
N LYS A 198 4.20 -6.24 -3.09
CA LYS A 198 3.27 -7.29 -2.68
C LYS A 198 3.43 -8.57 -3.51
N GLY A 199 3.46 -8.44 -4.84
CA GLY A 199 3.63 -9.57 -5.76
C GLY A 199 4.93 -10.35 -5.53
N LEU A 200 6.02 -9.67 -5.16
CA LEU A 200 7.32 -10.32 -4.95
C LEU A 200 7.27 -11.38 -3.85
N TYR A 201 6.67 -11.11 -2.69
CA TYR A 201 6.60 -12.13 -1.64
C TYR A 201 5.41 -13.08 -1.78
N SER A 202 4.21 -12.60 -2.14
CA SER A 202 3.04 -13.47 -2.28
C SER A 202 3.19 -14.41 -3.46
N GLY A 203 3.65 -13.92 -4.62
CA GLY A 203 3.89 -14.74 -5.80
C GLY A 203 4.88 -15.89 -5.57
N HIS A 204 5.94 -15.67 -4.78
CA HIS A 204 6.89 -16.72 -4.41
C HIS A 204 6.32 -17.68 -3.37
N ASN A 205 5.66 -17.16 -2.33
CA ASN A 205 5.08 -18.00 -1.26
C ASN A 205 3.95 -18.91 -1.75
N ASP A 206 3.19 -18.44 -2.74
CA ASP A 206 2.09 -19.18 -3.34
C ASP A 206 2.49 -19.95 -4.62
N HIS A 207 3.78 -19.88 -5.01
CA HIS A 207 4.29 -20.39 -6.29
C HIS A 207 3.40 -19.94 -7.46
N ASN A 208 3.20 -18.63 -7.60
CA ASN A 208 2.27 -18.04 -8.56
C ASN A 208 2.87 -16.83 -9.28
N TYR A 209 3.71 -17.07 -10.26
CA TYR A 209 4.30 -16.00 -11.08
C TYR A 209 3.29 -15.21 -11.94
N PHE A 210 2.05 -15.71 -12.11
CA PHE A 210 1.00 -14.94 -12.77
C PHE A 210 0.66 -13.65 -12.00
N GLU A 211 0.78 -13.64 -10.67
CA GLU A 211 0.56 -12.43 -9.87
C GLU A 211 1.60 -11.35 -10.20
N ILE A 212 2.88 -11.73 -10.26
CA ILE A 212 3.97 -10.81 -10.58
C ILE A 212 3.82 -10.29 -12.03
N ALA A 213 3.60 -11.20 -12.99
CA ALA A 213 3.42 -10.83 -14.39
C ALA A 213 2.21 -9.93 -14.62
N HIS A 214 1.11 -10.16 -13.89
CA HIS A 214 -0.07 -9.30 -13.93
C HIS A 214 0.24 -7.88 -13.41
N SER A 215 0.91 -7.76 -12.27
CA SER A 215 1.33 -6.46 -11.71
C SER A 215 2.24 -5.71 -12.70
N VAL A 216 3.22 -6.38 -13.28
CA VAL A 216 4.11 -5.77 -14.28
C VAL A 216 3.33 -5.23 -15.50
N LYS A 217 2.43 -6.04 -16.08
CA LYS A 217 1.62 -5.62 -17.23
C LYS A 217 0.70 -4.46 -16.90
N ARG A 218 0.06 -4.49 -15.73
CA ARG A 218 -0.80 -3.42 -15.27
C ARG A 218 -0.03 -2.12 -15.08
N LEU A 219 1.13 -2.17 -14.44
CA LEU A 219 1.97 -1.00 -14.19
C LEU A 219 2.51 -0.38 -15.49
N LEU A 220 2.94 -1.20 -16.45
CA LEU A 220 3.33 -0.73 -17.79
C LEU A 220 2.16 -0.06 -18.52
N GLY A 221 0.94 -0.58 -18.37
CA GLY A 221 -0.27 0.02 -18.93
C GLY A 221 -0.67 1.36 -18.29
N ILE A 222 -0.39 1.57 -17.01
CA ILE A 222 -0.72 2.79 -16.25
C ILE A 222 0.38 3.84 -16.44
N CYS A 223 1.64 3.47 -16.27
CA CYS A 223 2.77 4.40 -16.18
C CYS A 223 3.51 4.57 -17.52
N GLY A 224 3.22 3.73 -18.53
CA GLY A 224 3.94 3.80 -19.83
C GLY A 224 5.46 3.67 -19.65
N ASP A 225 6.20 4.65 -20.16
CA ASP A 225 7.67 4.67 -20.11
C ASP A 225 8.25 5.18 -18.79
N TYR A 226 7.41 5.63 -17.85
CA TYR A 226 7.90 6.05 -16.53
C TYR A 226 8.32 4.86 -15.68
N ARG A 227 9.45 4.99 -15.01
CA ARG A 227 10.05 3.92 -14.19
C ARG A 227 9.73 4.13 -12.73
N LEU A 228 9.09 3.15 -12.11
CA LEU A 228 8.74 3.20 -10.70
C LEU A 228 9.93 2.77 -9.83
N TYR A 229 10.05 3.39 -8.65
CA TYR A 229 10.99 3.00 -7.60
C TYR A 229 10.61 1.63 -7.04
N THR A 230 11.33 0.61 -7.49
CA THR A 230 11.03 -0.80 -7.24
C THR A 230 11.89 -1.32 -6.10
N PHE A 231 11.27 -1.84 -5.07
CA PHE A 231 11.94 -2.31 -3.86
C PHE A 231 11.40 -3.67 -3.42
N MET A 232 12.22 -4.44 -2.71
CA MET A 232 11.82 -5.69 -2.08
C MET A 232 11.31 -5.50 -0.66
N ASP A 233 11.87 -4.55 0.07
CA ASP A 233 11.45 -4.06 1.38
C ASP A 233 11.94 -2.61 1.59
N ASN A 234 11.45 -1.97 2.65
CA ASN A 234 11.84 -0.64 3.08
C ASN A 234 11.68 -0.51 4.61
N HIS A 235 11.80 0.71 5.13
CA HIS A 235 11.73 1.00 6.55
C HIS A 235 10.32 0.88 7.18
N ASP A 236 9.25 0.69 6.37
CA ASP A 236 7.85 0.63 6.83
C ASP A 236 7.23 -0.76 6.70
N VAL A 237 7.84 -1.63 5.89
CA VAL A 237 7.37 -3.00 5.68
C VAL A 237 8.34 -4.03 6.23
N GLU A 238 7.83 -5.20 6.56
CA GLU A 238 8.67 -6.31 7.02
C GLU A 238 9.73 -6.67 6.00
N ARG A 239 10.92 -7.02 6.49
CA ARG A 239 12.03 -7.47 5.66
C ARG A 239 11.58 -8.61 4.76
N ILE A 240 11.92 -8.54 3.47
CA ILE A 240 11.53 -9.55 2.48
C ILE A 240 11.99 -10.95 2.89
N TYR A 241 13.20 -11.05 3.46
CA TYR A 241 13.72 -12.32 3.94
C TYR A 241 12.83 -12.93 5.03
N SER A 242 12.22 -12.12 5.92
CA SER A 242 11.25 -12.60 6.91
C SER A 242 9.91 -13.01 6.28
N LYS A 243 9.48 -12.36 5.19
CA LYS A 243 8.22 -12.66 4.51
C LYS A 243 8.26 -13.93 3.65
N LEU A 244 9.41 -14.30 3.13
CA LEU A 244 9.56 -15.47 2.28
C LEU A 244 9.47 -16.76 3.11
N ASN A 245 8.57 -17.68 2.74
CA ASN A 245 8.44 -19.00 3.31
C ASN A 245 9.68 -19.87 2.97
N ASN A 246 10.10 -19.85 1.70
CA ASN A 246 11.36 -20.45 1.27
C ASN A 246 12.43 -19.36 1.12
N LYS A 247 13.48 -19.43 1.92
CA LYS A 247 14.57 -18.43 1.93
C LYS A 247 15.43 -18.47 0.67
N GLU A 248 15.47 -19.59 -0.04
CA GLU A 248 16.17 -19.72 -1.33
C GLU A 248 15.56 -18.81 -2.41
N HIS A 249 14.28 -18.46 -2.29
CA HIS A 249 13.61 -17.51 -3.18
C HIS A 249 14.17 -16.07 -3.07
N MET A 250 15.00 -15.76 -2.08
CA MET A 250 15.61 -14.42 -1.98
C MET A 250 16.41 -14.05 -3.23
N GLY A 251 17.13 -15.02 -3.82
CA GLY A 251 17.85 -14.82 -5.08
C GLY A 251 16.90 -14.47 -6.24
N LEU A 252 15.74 -15.14 -6.33
CA LEU A 252 14.74 -14.89 -7.35
C LEU A 252 14.10 -13.50 -7.21
N VAL A 253 13.79 -13.09 -5.98
CA VAL A 253 13.28 -11.73 -5.69
C VAL A 253 14.31 -10.67 -6.08
N THR A 254 15.58 -10.89 -5.73
CA THR A 254 16.67 -9.98 -6.08
C THR A 254 16.80 -9.83 -7.61
N LEU A 255 16.76 -10.93 -8.36
CA LEU A 255 16.75 -10.92 -9.82
C LEU A 255 15.60 -10.06 -10.37
N LEU A 256 14.38 -10.26 -9.87
CA LEU A 256 13.20 -9.50 -10.31
C LEU A 256 13.37 -8.01 -10.07
N VAL A 257 13.81 -7.60 -8.88
CA VAL A 257 13.99 -6.18 -8.54
C VAL A 257 15.00 -5.50 -9.47
N TYR A 258 16.10 -6.17 -9.80
CA TYR A 258 17.14 -5.57 -10.64
C TYR A 258 16.83 -5.61 -12.14
N THR A 259 16.06 -6.58 -12.63
CA THR A 259 15.91 -6.83 -14.07
C THR A 259 14.54 -6.46 -14.65
N LEU A 260 13.50 -6.31 -13.83
CA LEU A 260 12.22 -5.79 -14.26
C LEU A 260 12.32 -4.30 -14.66
N TYR A 261 11.28 -3.82 -15.33
CA TYR A 261 11.17 -2.42 -15.75
C TYR A 261 10.90 -1.53 -14.52
N GLY A 262 11.94 -0.85 -14.04
CA GLY A 262 11.87 0.00 -12.85
C GLY A 262 13.25 0.50 -12.40
N ILE A 263 13.27 1.26 -11.33
CA ILE A 263 14.48 1.74 -10.64
C ILE A 263 14.69 0.84 -9.42
N PRO A 264 15.65 -0.07 -9.44
CA PRO A 264 15.88 -0.99 -8.32
C PRO A 264 16.36 -0.26 -7.07
N SER A 265 15.79 -0.61 -5.94
CA SER A 265 16.22 -0.12 -4.64
C SER A 265 16.47 -1.28 -3.67
N MET A 266 17.61 -1.18 -2.99
CA MET A 266 18.01 -2.09 -1.92
C MET A 266 17.99 -1.34 -0.59
N TYR A 267 17.17 -1.78 0.35
CA TYR A 267 17.17 -1.25 1.70
C TYR A 267 18.35 -1.85 2.48
N TYR A 268 19.04 -1.03 3.27
CA TYR A 268 20.26 -1.47 3.97
C TYR A 268 20.02 -2.74 4.81
N GLY A 269 20.96 -3.68 4.73
CA GLY A 269 20.87 -5.00 5.39
C GLY A 269 20.14 -6.06 4.58
N SER A 270 19.30 -5.71 3.60
CA SER A 270 18.63 -6.70 2.75
C SER A 270 19.60 -7.39 1.81
N GLU A 271 20.69 -6.74 1.44
CA GLU A 271 21.82 -7.36 0.74
C GLU A 271 22.52 -8.46 1.55
N PHE A 272 22.37 -8.44 2.87
CA PHE A 272 22.89 -9.48 3.76
C PHE A 272 21.87 -10.57 4.08
N GLY A 273 20.59 -10.35 3.72
CA GLY A 273 19.49 -11.25 4.05
C GLY A 273 19.05 -11.16 5.51
N ILE A 274 19.10 -9.98 6.13
CA ILE A 274 18.67 -9.81 7.51
C ILE A 274 17.15 -9.99 7.66
N GLU A 275 16.74 -10.47 8.81
CA GLU A 275 15.36 -10.60 9.20
C GLU A 275 14.85 -9.35 9.95
N GLY A 276 13.56 -9.09 9.88
CA GLY A 276 12.86 -8.05 10.63
C GLY A 276 11.37 -8.15 10.41
N LYS A 277 10.62 -8.27 11.51
CA LYS A 277 9.14 -8.28 11.51
C LYS A 277 8.63 -7.05 12.24
N LYS A 278 7.51 -6.53 11.75
CA LYS A 278 6.85 -5.39 12.39
C LYS A 278 6.19 -5.83 13.69
N GLU A 279 6.45 -5.12 14.77
CA GLU A 279 5.77 -5.32 16.05
C GLU A 279 4.59 -4.37 16.20
N GLN A 280 3.65 -4.73 17.06
CA GLN A 280 2.50 -3.85 17.30
C GLN A 280 2.97 -2.54 17.96
N GLY A 281 2.79 -1.42 17.24
CA GLY A 281 3.15 -0.09 17.72
C GLY A 281 4.65 0.25 17.63
N SER A 282 5.46 -0.60 16.96
CA SER A 282 6.90 -0.36 16.77
C SER A 282 7.37 -0.85 15.42
N ASP A 283 8.24 -0.09 14.79
CA ASP A 283 8.94 -0.44 13.55
C ASP A 283 10.47 -0.58 13.74
N TRP A 284 10.95 -0.51 14.98
CA TRP A 284 12.38 -0.58 15.29
C TRP A 284 13.06 -1.84 14.78
N ASN A 285 12.37 -2.99 14.78
CA ASN A 285 12.89 -4.24 14.22
C ASN A 285 13.10 -4.20 12.70
N LEU A 286 12.50 -3.23 12.01
CA LEU A 286 12.71 -3.01 10.59
C LEU A 286 13.94 -2.14 10.32
N ARG A 287 14.44 -1.42 11.34
CA ARG A 287 15.52 -0.42 11.27
C ARG A 287 16.64 -0.74 12.26
N PRO A 288 17.19 -1.99 12.26
CA PRO A 288 18.21 -2.36 13.22
C PRO A 288 19.49 -1.56 12.99
N HIS A 289 20.22 -1.28 14.07
CA HIS A 289 21.61 -0.87 13.97
C HIS A 289 22.44 -2.04 13.43
N LEU A 290 23.30 -1.78 12.44
CA LEU A 290 24.19 -2.79 11.84
C LEU A 290 25.65 -2.36 11.99
N GLU A 291 26.46 -3.23 12.58
CA GLU A 291 27.90 -3.06 12.58
C GLU A 291 28.47 -3.68 11.29
N LEU A 292 29.01 -2.84 10.39
CA LEU A 292 29.57 -3.32 9.11
C LEU A 292 30.71 -4.34 9.29
N ALA A 293 31.39 -4.32 10.41
CA ALA A 293 32.43 -5.30 10.74
C ALA A 293 31.88 -6.73 10.81
N ASP A 294 30.62 -6.91 11.22
CA ASP A 294 29.97 -8.22 11.29
C ASP A 294 29.66 -8.81 9.90
N TYR A 295 29.68 -7.97 8.86
CA TYR A 295 29.41 -8.32 7.46
C TYR A 295 30.65 -8.15 6.57
N ALA A 296 31.85 -8.06 7.15
CA ALA A 296 33.08 -7.75 6.41
C ALA A 296 33.38 -8.77 5.30
N ASP A 297 33.02 -10.03 5.50
CA ASP A 297 33.21 -11.12 4.55
C ASP A 297 31.99 -11.38 3.62
N ALA A 298 30.90 -10.59 3.76
CA ALA A 298 29.66 -10.83 3.01
C ALA A 298 29.88 -10.78 1.50
N TYR A 299 30.76 -9.92 1.01
CA TYR A 299 31.06 -9.80 -0.43
C TYR A 299 31.68 -11.06 -1.03
N THR A 300 32.27 -11.94 -0.22
CA THR A 300 32.88 -13.20 -0.64
C THR A 300 32.08 -14.44 -0.24
N ASN A 301 31.39 -14.39 0.89
CA ASN A 301 30.79 -15.57 1.52
C ASN A 301 29.25 -15.54 1.55
N ASN A 302 28.61 -14.36 1.36
CA ASN A 302 27.14 -14.26 1.32
C ASN A 302 26.64 -14.30 -0.14
N PRO A 303 25.86 -15.32 -0.54
CA PRO A 303 25.40 -15.47 -1.91
C PRO A 303 24.44 -14.34 -2.36
N ILE A 304 23.68 -13.76 -1.42
CA ILE A 304 22.76 -12.64 -1.72
C ILE A 304 23.57 -11.39 -2.04
N THR A 305 24.57 -11.07 -1.21
CA THR A 305 25.48 -9.93 -1.45
C THR A 305 26.23 -10.07 -2.77
N ALA A 306 26.78 -11.26 -3.03
CA ALA A 306 27.49 -11.54 -4.29
C ALA A 306 26.56 -11.40 -5.51
N LEU A 307 25.30 -11.82 -5.40
CA LEU A 307 24.30 -11.63 -6.46
C LEU A 307 23.96 -10.15 -6.67
N CYS A 308 23.77 -9.37 -5.60
CA CYS A 308 23.53 -7.93 -5.69
C CYS A 308 24.66 -7.20 -6.41
N VAL A 309 25.93 -7.55 -6.10
CA VAL A 309 27.10 -6.97 -6.76
C VAL A 309 27.08 -7.27 -8.27
N LYS A 310 26.86 -8.52 -8.66
CA LYS A 310 26.79 -8.93 -10.08
C LYS A 310 25.65 -8.25 -10.83
N LEU A 311 24.46 -8.17 -10.23
CA LEU A 311 23.30 -7.54 -10.85
C LEU A 311 23.45 -6.02 -10.97
N GLY A 312 24.07 -5.38 -9.98
CA GLY A 312 24.44 -3.97 -10.04
C GLY A 312 25.42 -3.69 -11.19
N GLU A 313 26.43 -4.55 -11.38
CA GLU A 313 27.38 -4.45 -12.47
C GLU A 313 26.69 -4.67 -13.84
N LEU A 314 25.84 -5.69 -13.97
CA LEU A 314 25.06 -5.92 -15.17
C LEU A 314 24.22 -4.70 -15.55
N LYS A 315 23.51 -4.13 -14.56
CA LYS A 315 22.64 -2.97 -14.84
C LYS A 315 23.42 -1.73 -15.22
N LYS A 316 24.65 -1.59 -14.76
CA LYS A 316 25.56 -0.49 -15.11
C LYS A 316 26.16 -0.63 -16.51
N GLN A 317 26.53 -1.89 -16.90
CA GLN A 317 27.20 -2.16 -18.16
C GLN A 317 26.23 -2.35 -19.34
N TYR A 318 25.01 -2.86 -19.08
CA TYR A 318 24.09 -3.29 -20.13
C TYR A 318 22.83 -2.43 -20.16
N PRO A 319 22.71 -1.53 -21.15
CA PRO A 319 21.58 -0.61 -21.28
C PRO A 319 20.24 -1.33 -21.49
N GLU A 320 20.23 -2.59 -21.92
CA GLU A 320 19.03 -3.41 -22.04
C GLU A 320 18.23 -3.45 -20.74
N LEU A 321 18.90 -3.60 -19.58
CA LEU A 321 18.25 -3.62 -18.28
C LEU A 321 17.69 -2.26 -17.85
N SER A 322 18.17 -1.17 -18.44
CA SER A 322 17.71 0.18 -18.14
C SER A 322 16.75 0.72 -19.20
N GLU A 323 17.00 0.51 -20.49
CA GLU A 323 16.30 1.14 -21.62
C GLU A 323 15.49 0.14 -22.44
N GLY A 324 15.84 -1.17 -22.39
CA GLY A 324 15.21 -2.20 -23.19
C GLY A 324 13.71 -2.33 -22.93
N GLN A 325 12.96 -2.63 -23.97
CA GLN A 325 11.52 -2.89 -23.89
C GLN A 325 11.24 -4.20 -23.18
N TYR A 326 10.24 -4.22 -22.30
CA TYR A 326 9.80 -5.43 -21.61
C TYR A 326 8.98 -6.32 -22.54
N GLN A 327 9.30 -7.61 -22.56
CA GLN A 327 8.53 -8.63 -23.28
C GLN A 327 8.45 -9.91 -22.43
N GLU A 328 7.24 -10.36 -22.12
CA GLU A 328 7.02 -11.68 -21.51
C GLU A 328 7.25 -12.77 -22.56
N LEU A 329 8.07 -13.77 -22.21
CA LEU A 329 8.43 -14.87 -23.13
C LEU A 329 7.81 -16.20 -22.72
N SER A 330 7.77 -16.52 -21.43
CA SER A 330 7.16 -17.73 -20.90
C SER A 330 6.65 -17.50 -19.48
N LEU A 331 5.48 -18.03 -19.17
CA LEU A 331 4.85 -17.85 -17.87
C LEU A 331 4.08 -19.12 -17.47
N THR A 332 4.44 -19.66 -16.33
CA THR A 332 3.71 -20.71 -15.61
C THR A 332 3.54 -20.31 -14.16
N ASN A 333 2.93 -21.13 -13.33
CA ASN A 333 2.89 -20.86 -11.89
C ASN A 333 4.30 -20.79 -11.27
N ARG A 334 5.24 -21.61 -11.77
CA ARG A 334 6.55 -21.81 -11.13
C ARG A 334 7.74 -21.37 -11.98
N GLN A 335 7.54 -21.11 -13.27
CA GLN A 335 8.58 -20.60 -14.16
C GLN A 335 8.13 -19.29 -14.79
N PHE A 336 9.07 -18.35 -14.88
CA PHE A 336 8.85 -17.05 -15.50
C PHE A 336 10.07 -16.65 -16.32
N ALA A 337 9.85 -16.30 -17.58
CA ALA A 337 10.88 -15.77 -18.46
C ALA A 337 10.38 -14.50 -19.15
N TYR A 338 11.20 -13.47 -19.13
CA TYR A 338 10.94 -12.22 -19.83
C TYR A 338 12.23 -11.61 -20.35
N ALA A 339 12.10 -10.78 -21.36
CA ALA A 339 13.21 -10.05 -21.95
C ALA A 339 13.13 -8.55 -21.64
N ARG A 340 14.30 -7.93 -21.63
CA ARG A 340 14.55 -6.51 -21.78
C ARG A 340 15.34 -6.36 -23.09
N ALA A 341 14.68 -5.90 -24.16
CA ALA A 341 15.22 -5.93 -25.51
C ALA A 341 15.45 -4.51 -26.07
N LEU A 342 16.58 -4.30 -26.70
CA LEU A 342 16.88 -3.24 -27.64
C LEU A 342 16.73 -3.79 -29.07
N SER A 343 17.08 -3.00 -30.10
CA SER A 343 16.89 -3.41 -31.50
C SER A 343 17.64 -4.67 -31.87
N GLU A 344 18.84 -4.90 -31.36
CA GLU A 344 19.74 -5.98 -31.80
C GLU A 344 20.21 -6.88 -30.66
N THR A 345 19.98 -6.46 -29.40
CA THR A 345 20.44 -7.16 -28.19
C THR A 345 19.32 -7.30 -27.17
N ALA A 346 19.42 -8.30 -26.32
CA ALA A 346 18.46 -8.49 -25.24
C ALA A 346 19.08 -9.14 -24.00
N MET A 347 18.57 -8.77 -22.83
CA MET A 347 18.75 -9.51 -21.60
C MET A 347 17.48 -10.31 -21.29
N ILE A 348 17.59 -11.62 -21.17
CA ILE A 348 16.49 -12.51 -20.81
C ILE A 348 16.70 -12.99 -19.37
N THR A 349 15.77 -12.64 -18.49
CA THR A 349 15.71 -13.18 -17.14
C THR A 349 14.83 -14.41 -17.13
N LEU A 350 15.35 -15.52 -16.59
CA LEU A 350 14.62 -16.77 -16.43
C LEU A 350 14.64 -17.18 -14.94
N LEU A 351 13.49 -17.57 -14.45
CA LEU A 351 13.25 -17.87 -13.03
C LEU A 351 12.56 -19.22 -12.90
N ASN A 352 13.00 -20.03 -11.97
CA ASN A 352 12.41 -21.30 -11.56
C ASN A 352 12.24 -21.33 -10.04
N CYS A 353 11.01 -21.18 -9.53
CA CYS A 353 10.69 -21.31 -8.09
C CYS A 353 10.15 -22.70 -7.73
N ASP A 354 10.41 -23.71 -8.57
CA ASP A 354 10.07 -25.10 -8.28
C ASP A 354 11.22 -25.79 -7.50
N ASP A 355 10.88 -26.81 -6.74
CA ASP A 355 11.81 -27.64 -5.98
C ASP A 355 12.59 -28.66 -6.85
N VAL A 356 12.40 -28.59 -8.17
CA VAL A 356 13.08 -29.45 -9.15
C VAL A 356 13.72 -28.64 -10.27
N SER A 357 14.80 -29.19 -10.83
CA SER A 357 15.44 -28.62 -12.03
C SER A 357 14.44 -28.64 -13.20
N THR A 358 14.39 -27.54 -13.96
CA THR A 358 13.42 -27.37 -15.05
C THR A 358 14.07 -26.71 -16.27
N THR A 359 13.75 -27.22 -17.46
CA THR A 359 14.16 -26.59 -18.73
C THR A 359 13.07 -25.63 -19.22
N ILE A 360 13.43 -24.37 -19.36
CA ILE A 360 12.59 -23.32 -19.91
C ILE A 360 12.99 -23.10 -21.39
N THR A 361 12.03 -23.18 -22.29
CA THR A 361 12.26 -22.95 -23.72
C THR A 361 11.48 -21.71 -24.19
N VAL A 362 12.17 -20.76 -24.79
CA VAL A 362 11.58 -19.50 -25.28
C VAL A 362 12.04 -19.18 -26.72
N GLN A 363 11.20 -18.43 -27.41
CA GLN A 363 11.62 -17.81 -28.68
C GLN A 363 12.39 -16.51 -28.32
N ALA A 364 13.58 -16.35 -28.89
CA ALA A 364 14.40 -15.17 -28.68
C ALA A 364 13.71 -13.93 -29.26
N PRO A 365 13.70 -12.80 -28.56
CA PRO A 365 13.06 -11.56 -29.00
C PRO A 365 13.87 -10.86 -30.11
N VAL A 366 15.16 -11.16 -30.21
CA VAL A 366 16.10 -10.60 -31.21
C VAL A 366 16.93 -11.71 -31.81
N GLY A 367 17.43 -11.51 -33.04
CA GLY A 367 18.42 -12.40 -33.61
C GLY A 367 19.80 -12.13 -33.04
N ALA A 368 20.45 -13.16 -32.51
CA ALA A 368 21.75 -13.03 -31.91
C ALA A 368 22.74 -14.07 -32.42
N SER A 369 24.04 -13.80 -32.33
CA SER A 369 25.09 -14.76 -32.66
C SER A 369 25.43 -15.70 -31.53
N SER A 370 25.12 -15.29 -30.28
CA SER A 370 25.37 -16.08 -29.06
C SER A 370 24.37 -15.80 -27.98
N ALA A 371 24.29 -16.74 -27.03
CA ALA A 371 23.59 -16.61 -25.76
C ALA A 371 24.58 -16.90 -24.64
N THR A 372 24.79 -15.93 -23.74
CA THR A 372 25.73 -16.03 -22.63
C THR A 372 25.00 -15.98 -21.32
N ASP A 373 25.19 -16.98 -20.44
CA ASP A 373 24.71 -16.93 -19.05
C ASP A 373 25.59 -15.98 -18.25
N MET A 374 25.06 -14.81 -17.93
CA MET A 374 25.81 -13.73 -17.29
C MET A 374 26.09 -13.98 -15.81
N LEU A 375 25.30 -14.84 -15.16
CA LEU A 375 25.45 -15.18 -13.74
C LEU A 375 26.11 -16.56 -13.52
N GLY A 376 26.16 -17.41 -14.58
CA GLY A 376 26.70 -18.74 -14.51
C GLY A 376 25.89 -19.69 -13.63
N GLN A 377 24.57 -19.54 -13.59
CA GLN A 377 23.69 -20.32 -12.70
C GLN A 377 22.89 -21.40 -13.44
N ALA A 378 22.85 -21.37 -14.78
CA ALA A 378 22.18 -22.40 -15.55
C ALA A 378 23.02 -23.69 -15.61
N GLU A 379 22.38 -24.86 -15.48
CA GLU A 379 23.00 -26.17 -15.71
C GLU A 379 23.32 -26.39 -17.19
N HIS A 380 22.45 -25.84 -18.06
CA HIS A 380 22.61 -25.96 -19.50
C HIS A 380 22.00 -24.76 -20.21
N VAL A 381 22.69 -24.25 -21.23
CA VAL A 381 22.22 -23.20 -22.14
C VAL A 381 22.44 -23.66 -23.58
N GLN A 382 21.38 -23.67 -24.40
CA GLN A 382 21.42 -23.97 -25.81
C GLN A 382 20.65 -22.89 -26.59
N TYR A 383 21.28 -22.32 -27.60
CA TYR A 383 20.68 -21.35 -28.50
C TYR A 383 20.86 -21.74 -29.94
N GLU A 384 19.76 -22.10 -30.60
CA GLU A 384 19.76 -22.56 -32.01
C GLU A 384 18.50 -22.08 -32.74
N ASN A 385 18.67 -21.61 -33.96
CA ASN A 385 17.55 -21.19 -34.83
C ASN A 385 16.59 -20.17 -34.19
N GLY A 386 17.10 -19.27 -33.34
CA GLY A 386 16.29 -18.30 -32.64
C GLY A 386 15.54 -18.85 -31.41
N GLN A 387 15.72 -20.11 -31.08
CA GLN A 387 15.16 -20.74 -29.88
C GLN A 387 16.24 -20.84 -28.79
N LEU A 388 15.89 -20.36 -27.58
CA LEU A 388 16.74 -20.46 -26.39
C LEU A 388 16.14 -21.49 -25.45
N GLN A 389 16.96 -22.46 -25.04
CA GLN A 389 16.64 -23.45 -24.01
C GLN A 389 17.61 -23.28 -22.85
N VAL A 390 17.08 -23.12 -21.65
CA VAL A 390 17.86 -22.95 -20.42
C VAL A 390 17.36 -23.93 -19.35
N THR A 391 18.24 -24.74 -18.82
CA THR A 391 17.94 -25.61 -17.68
C THR A 391 18.41 -24.94 -16.41
N LEU A 392 17.47 -24.66 -15.50
CA LEU A 392 17.73 -24.05 -14.19
C LEU A 392 17.58 -25.07 -13.08
N PRO A 393 18.46 -25.08 -12.09
CA PRO A 393 18.27 -25.82 -10.84
C PRO A 393 16.96 -25.44 -10.13
N ALA A 394 16.60 -26.19 -9.10
CA ALA A 394 15.53 -25.84 -8.17
C ALA A 394 15.79 -24.47 -7.54
N ASN A 395 14.74 -23.65 -7.35
CA ASN A 395 14.78 -22.35 -6.66
C ASN A 395 15.87 -21.40 -7.21
N CYS A 396 16.10 -21.44 -8.51
CA CYS A 396 17.20 -20.73 -9.17
C CYS A 396 16.71 -19.87 -10.34
N GLY A 397 17.46 -18.83 -10.64
CA GLY A 397 17.23 -17.98 -11.79
C GLY A 397 18.54 -17.47 -12.37
N THR A 398 18.51 -17.05 -13.64
CA THR A 398 19.67 -16.46 -14.30
C THR A 398 19.29 -15.36 -15.28
N VAL A 399 20.30 -14.67 -15.81
CA VAL A 399 20.19 -13.66 -16.86
C VAL A 399 21.02 -14.08 -18.05
N ILE A 400 20.37 -14.25 -19.20
CA ILE A 400 21.03 -14.59 -20.46
C ILE A 400 21.16 -13.34 -21.32
N TYR A 401 22.35 -13.00 -21.72
CA TYR A 401 22.59 -11.97 -22.74
C TYR A 401 22.52 -12.58 -24.15
N LEU A 402 21.70 -11.97 -24.99
CA LEU A 402 21.63 -12.26 -26.42
C LEU A 402 22.29 -11.14 -27.20
N GLY A 403 23.33 -11.45 -27.97
CA GLY A 403 24.10 -10.48 -28.74
C GLY A 403 25.38 -11.10 -29.32
N GLU A 404 26.45 -10.32 -29.37
CA GLU A 404 27.77 -10.83 -29.58
C GLU A 404 28.27 -11.61 -28.38
N LYS A 405 29.25 -12.51 -28.57
CA LYS A 405 29.81 -13.30 -27.46
C LYS A 405 30.52 -12.41 -26.45
N VAL A 406 30.10 -12.49 -25.20
CA VAL A 406 30.71 -11.80 -24.04
C VAL A 406 31.13 -12.80 -22.98
N GLU A 407 31.96 -12.36 -22.04
CA GLU A 407 32.31 -13.16 -20.86
C GLU A 407 31.31 -12.92 -19.73
N PRO A 408 30.93 -13.95 -18.95
CA PRO A 408 30.12 -13.81 -17.77
C PRO A 408 30.75 -12.86 -16.74
N ILE A 409 29.92 -12.25 -15.89
CA ILE A 409 30.39 -11.42 -14.78
C ILE A 409 30.95 -12.31 -13.67
N THR A 410 32.23 -12.11 -13.34
CA THR A 410 32.89 -12.79 -12.23
C THR A 410 33.12 -11.82 -11.07
N THR A 411 33.01 -12.32 -9.83
CA THR A 411 33.24 -11.51 -8.61
C THR A 411 34.69 -11.02 -8.49
N GLU A 412 35.66 -11.67 -9.16
CA GLU A 412 37.08 -11.29 -9.15
C GLU A 412 37.37 -9.96 -9.90
N LYS A 413 36.57 -9.61 -10.92
CA LYS A 413 36.70 -8.32 -11.64
C LYS A 413 36.26 -7.11 -10.81
N VAL A 414 35.39 -7.30 -9.84
CA VAL A 414 34.80 -6.22 -9.03
C VAL A 414 35.76 -5.76 -7.91
N SER A 415 36.73 -6.58 -7.50
CA SER A 415 37.64 -6.29 -6.40
C SER A 415 38.91 -5.52 -6.80
N SER A 416 39.19 -5.31 -8.11
CA SER A 416 40.46 -4.75 -8.58
C SER A 416 40.49 -3.22 -8.74
N ASP A 417 39.33 -2.54 -8.68
CA ASP A 417 39.25 -1.09 -8.93
C ASP A 417 38.97 -0.24 -7.68
N THR A 418 39.05 -0.81 -6.48
CA THR A 418 38.90 -0.01 -5.24
C THR A 418 40.25 0.30 -4.63
N GLU A 419 40.64 1.55 -4.71
CA GLU A 419 41.78 2.14 -4.00
C GLU A 419 41.72 1.90 -2.48
N GLU A 420 42.90 1.89 -1.86
CA GLU A 420 43.17 1.62 -0.46
C GLU A 420 42.22 2.33 0.52
N PRO A 421 41.88 1.69 1.64
CA PRO A 421 41.09 2.34 2.68
C PRO A 421 41.88 3.52 3.26
N ILE A 422 41.30 4.71 3.16
CA ILE A 422 41.81 5.89 3.86
C ILE A 422 41.78 5.55 5.36
N ALA A 423 42.94 5.50 5.97
CA ALA A 423 43.08 5.26 7.40
C ALA A 423 42.26 6.31 8.17
N ALA A 424 41.36 5.82 9.01
CA ALA A 424 40.62 6.67 9.93
C ALA A 424 41.63 7.35 10.86
N GLU A 425 41.81 8.68 10.70
CA GLU A 425 42.47 9.48 11.72
C GLU A 425 41.66 9.32 13.01
N LYS A 426 42.35 8.90 14.07
CA LYS A 426 41.77 8.75 15.40
C LYS A 426 41.36 10.14 15.89
N VAL A 427 40.06 10.42 15.86
CA VAL A 427 39.48 11.49 16.68
C VAL A 427 39.64 11.05 18.13
N SER A 428 40.44 11.80 18.88
CA SER A 428 40.66 11.62 20.30
C SER A 428 39.35 11.91 21.03
N THR A 429 38.67 10.89 21.48
CA THR A 429 37.54 11.02 22.41
C THR A 429 38.10 11.43 23.77
N GLU A 430 37.94 12.69 24.17
CA GLU A 430 37.95 13.04 25.58
C GLU A 430 36.70 12.40 26.21
N THR A 431 36.96 11.49 27.14
CA THR A 431 35.93 10.79 27.92
C THR A 431 35.29 11.76 28.91
N GLU A 432 34.07 12.22 28.64
CA GLU A 432 33.19 12.71 29.69
C GLU A 432 32.57 11.51 30.42
N GLU A 433 32.68 11.51 31.75
CA GLU A 433 32.14 10.48 32.65
C GLU A 433 30.60 10.41 32.52
N PRO A 434 29.99 9.21 32.55
CA PRO A 434 28.54 9.07 32.43
C PRO A 434 27.85 9.59 33.70
N ILE A 435 26.93 10.53 33.52
CA ILE A 435 25.97 10.95 34.56
C ILE A 435 25.10 9.74 34.87
N ALA A 436 25.14 9.32 36.12
CA ALA A 436 24.40 8.19 36.65
C ALA A 436 22.88 8.40 36.41
N ALA A 437 22.26 7.47 35.71
CA ALA A 437 20.80 7.37 35.64
C ALA A 437 20.27 6.93 36.99
N GLU A 438 19.45 7.76 37.59
CA GLU A 438 18.66 7.39 38.78
C GLU A 438 17.65 6.30 38.32
N THR A 439 17.77 5.15 38.97
CA THR A 439 16.84 4.04 38.81
C THR A 439 15.53 4.36 39.49
N GLU A 440 14.48 4.60 38.72
CA GLU A 440 13.12 4.56 39.26
C GLU A 440 12.72 3.11 39.53
N GLU A 441 12.36 2.84 40.79
CA GLU A 441 11.83 1.55 41.23
C GLU A 441 10.42 1.29 40.63
N PRO A 442 10.07 0.02 40.32
CA PRO A 442 8.77 -0.30 39.76
C PRO A 442 7.65 -0.11 40.80
N ILE A 443 6.68 0.72 40.46
CA ILE A 443 5.45 0.90 41.23
C ILE A 443 4.67 -0.42 41.16
N THR A 444 4.53 -1.06 42.32
CA THR A 444 3.69 -2.25 42.54
C THR A 444 2.22 -1.92 42.31
N ALA A 445 1.55 -2.69 41.45
CA ALA A 445 0.11 -2.59 41.24
C ALA A 445 -0.66 -2.96 42.52
N GLU A 446 -1.22 -1.96 43.19
CA GLU A 446 -2.27 -2.18 44.17
C GLU A 446 -3.60 -2.49 43.48
N LYS A 447 -4.25 -3.52 43.96
CA LYS A 447 -5.58 -3.96 43.56
C LYS A 447 -6.60 -2.86 43.79
N VAL A 448 -7.10 -2.24 42.72
CA VAL A 448 -8.31 -1.42 42.81
C VAL A 448 -9.50 -2.36 42.66
N SER A 449 -10.29 -2.40 43.74
CA SER A 449 -11.56 -3.08 43.82
C SER A 449 -12.54 -2.56 42.77
N THR A 450 -13.20 -3.49 42.07
CA THR A 450 -14.29 -3.22 41.17
C THR A 450 -15.48 -2.65 41.93
N GLU A 451 -15.68 -1.34 41.88
CA GLU A 451 -16.99 -0.73 42.08
C GLU A 451 -17.67 -0.60 40.69
N THR A 452 -18.82 -1.22 40.59
CA THR A 452 -19.72 -1.14 39.46
C THR A 452 -20.30 0.26 39.37
N GLU A 453 -19.79 1.08 38.41
CA GLU A 453 -20.48 2.32 38.05
C GLU A 453 -21.69 2.00 37.18
N GLU A 454 -22.86 2.43 37.63
CA GLU A 454 -24.10 2.43 36.87
C GLU A 454 -23.95 3.32 35.62
N PRO A 455 -24.59 2.96 34.47
CA PRO A 455 -24.48 3.74 33.24
C PRO A 455 -25.12 5.12 33.44
N ILE A 456 -24.35 6.16 33.10
CA ILE A 456 -24.83 7.54 33.04
C ILE A 456 -26.01 7.60 32.08
N ALA A 457 -27.17 7.92 32.61
CA ALA A 457 -28.41 8.07 31.89
C ALA A 457 -28.26 9.17 30.81
N ALA A 458 -28.37 8.76 29.53
CA ALA A 458 -28.53 9.69 28.42
C ALA A 458 -29.76 10.60 28.67
N GLY A 459 -29.55 11.89 28.61
CA GLY A 459 -30.60 12.89 28.77
C GLY A 459 -31.74 12.59 27.79
N LYS A 460 -32.93 12.40 28.33
CA LYS A 460 -34.16 12.26 27.57
C LYS A 460 -34.42 13.55 26.78
N VAL A 461 -34.18 13.52 25.48
CA VAL A 461 -34.87 14.42 24.55
C VAL A 461 -36.27 13.86 24.34
N SER A 462 -37.25 14.48 24.96
CA SER A 462 -38.63 14.14 24.81
C SER A 462 -39.16 14.63 23.46
N SER A 463 -39.39 13.73 22.54
CA SER A 463 -40.47 13.85 21.53
C SER A 463 -40.92 12.45 21.16
N GLU A 464 -41.94 11.97 21.89
CA GLU A 464 -42.76 10.85 21.44
C GLU A 464 -43.56 11.30 20.20
N LYS A 465 -43.00 11.05 19.01
CA LYS A 465 -43.77 10.74 17.81
C LYS A 465 -43.53 9.27 17.53
N ASN A 466 -44.63 8.52 17.31
CA ASN A 466 -44.65 7.14 16.88
C ASN A 466 -43.89 6.97 15.56
N ALA A 467 -42.55 6.93 15.58
CA ALA A 467 -41.73 6.54 14.48
C ALA A 467 -41.70 5.01 14.47
N GLU A 468 -42.03 4.39 13.34
CA GLU A 468 -41.80 2.96 13.20
C GLU A 468 -40.35 2.63 13.50
N PRO A 469 -40.04 1.52 14.19
CA PRO A 469 -38.66 1.17 14.51
C PRO A 469 -37.85 0.96 13.22
N SER A 470 -36.60 1.44 13.20
CA SER A 470 -35.70 1.24 12.06
C SER A 470 -35.59 -0.24 11.70
N TYR A 471 -35.54 -0.54 10.41
CA TYR A 471 -35.62 -1.90 9.89
C TYR A 471 -34.52 -2.18 8.86
N VAL A 472 -33.86 -3.33 8.99
CA VAL A 472 -32.84 -3.83 8.06
C VAL A 472 -33.26 -5.19 7.49
N LEU A 473 -33.24 -5.30 6.18
CA LEU A 473 -33.43 -6.55 5.46
C LEU A 473 -32.08 -7.22 5.21
N LEU A 474 -31.97 -8.52 5.53
CA LEU A 474 -30.77 -9.32 5.26
C LEU A 474 -31.11 -10.42 4.25
N LEU A 475 -30.29 -10.58 3.20
CA LEU A 475 -30.48 -11.61 2.17
C LEU A 475 -29.39 -12.68 2.31
N ASN A 476 -29.79 -13.92 2.60
CA ASN A 476 -28.86 -15.04 2.63
C ASN A 476 -28.75 -15.68 1.24
N GLY A 477 -27.64 -15.42 0.55
CA GLY A 477 -27.31 -15.98 -0.76
C GLY A 477 -26.69 -17.39 -0.71
N SER A 478 -26.49 -17.97 0.47
CA SER A 478 -26.02 -19.36 0.58
C SER A 478 -27.12 -20.38 0.22
N PRO A 479 -26.79 -21.45 -0.51
CA PRO A 479 -27.74 -22.57 -0.67
C PRO A 479 -28.03 -23.31 0.65
N HIS A 480 -27.18 -23.11 1.67
CA HIS A 480 -27.32 -23.68 3.00
C HIS A 480 -27.91 -22.65 3.96
N CYS A 481 -29.13 -22.88 4.44
CA CYS A 481 -29.81 -21.95 5.36
C CYS A 481 -29.15 -21.85 6.74
N ASN A 482 -28.36 -22.83 7.16
CA ASN A 482 -27.68 -22.91 8.45
C ASN A 482 -26.15 -23.07 8.27
N GLY A 483 -25.56 -22.45 7.25
CA GLY A 483 -24.12 -22.52 6.96
C GLY A 483 -23.33 -21.31 7.50
N SER A 484 -22.05 -21.20 7.10
CA SER A 484 -21.16 -20.09 7.52
C SER A 484 -21.72 -18.70 7.20
N THR A 485 -22.38 -18.53 6.03
CA THR A 485 -23.02 -17.25 5.66
C THR A 485 -24.20 -16.93 6.61
N ALA A 486 -25.00 -17.93 6.98
CA ALA A 486 -26.09 -17.73 7.92
C ALA A 486 -25.56 -17.29 9.29
N THR A 487 -24.53 -17.96 9.79
CA THR A 487 -23.85 -17.58 11.06
C THR A 487 -23.39 -16.13 11.05
N ALA A 488 -22.79 -15.68 9.94
CA ALA A 488 -22.37 -14.29 9.79
C ALA A 488 -23.55 -13.31 9.82
N LEU A 489 -24.61 -13.59 9.05
CA LEU A 489 -25.80 -12.73 9.00
C LEU A 489 -26.56 -12.68 10.33
N GLU A 490 -26.63 -13.80 11.06
CA GLU A 490 -27.23 -13.89 12.39
C GLU A 490 -26.45 -13.02 13.40
N GLU A 491 -25.11 -12.99 13.31
CA GLU A 491 -24.28 -12.17 14.19
C GLU A 491 -24.45 -10.66 13.88
N VAL A 492 -24.56 -10.28 12.59
CA VAL A 492 -24.88 -8.91 12.18
C VAL A 492 -26.29 -8.52 12.68
N ALA A 493 -27.28 -9.40 12.47
CA ALA A 493 -28.66 -9.16 12.90
C ALA A 493 -28.74 -8.98 14.43
N GLY A 494 -28.09 -9.86 15.19
CA GLY A 494 -28.02 -9.74 16.65
C GLY A 494 -27.39 -8.43 17.12
N ALA A 495 -26.36 -7.91 16.42
CA ALA A 495 -25.76 -6.62 16.72
C ALA A 495 -26.71 -5.45 16.40
N LEU A 496 -27.42 -5.49 15.27
CA LEU A 496 -28.45 -4.50 14.90
C LEU A 496 -29.59 -4.48 15.94
N GLU A 497 -30.09 -5.63 16.34
CA GLU A 497 -31.19 -5.77 17.31
C GLU A 497 -30.81 -5.25 18.71
N ARG A 498 -29.58 -5.53 19.17
CA ARG A 498 -29.05 -4.94 20.42
C ARG A 498 -29.02 -3.40 20.38
N ASN A 499 -28.92 -2.85 19.16
CA ASN A 499 -28.97 -1.40 18.95
C ASN A 499 -30.41 -0.89 18.62
N GLY A 500 -31.45 -1.69 18.79
CA GLY A 500 -32.85 -1.27 18.60
C GLY A 500 -33.24 -1.13 17.13
N VAL A 501 -32.56 -1.82 16.21
CA VAL A 501 -32.90 -1.90 14.77
C VAL A 501 -33.50 -3.26 14.51
N HIS A 502 -34.74 -3.30 14.01
CA HIS A 502 -35.43 -4.57 13.69
C HIS A 502 -34.79 -5.25 12.46
N THR A 503 -34.75 -6.58 12.44
CA THR A 503 -34.12 -7.32 11.34
C THR A 503 -35.01 -8.42 10.78
N GLU A 504 -34.88 -8.72 9.48
CA GLU A 504 -35.47 -9.88 8.82
C GLU A 504 -34.44 -10.53 7.89
N ILE A 505 -34.19 -11.83 8.05
CA ILE A 505 -33.34 -12.63 7.15
C ILE A 505 -34.19 -13.37 6.15
N VAL A 506 -33.96 -13.11 4.85
CA VAL A 506 -34.64 -13.82 3.74
C VAL A 506 -33.64 -14.76 3.06
N GLN A 507 -34.01 -16.02 2.94
CA GLN A 507 -33.22 -17.07 2.32
C GLN A 507 -33.41 -17.05 0.79
N VAL A 508 -32.32 -16.76 0.04
CA VAL A 508 -32.36 -16.64 -1.43
C VAL A 508 -31.57 -17.75 -2.12
N GLY A 509 -30.43 -18.15 -1.56
CA GLY A 509 -29.41 -18.94 -2.27
C GLY A 509 -29.81 -20.37 -2.67
N HIS A 510 -30.83 -20.94 -2.07
CA HIS A 510 -31.34 -22.29 -2.42
C HIS A 510 -32.47 -22.27 -3.49
N LEU A 511 -32.92 -21.07 -3.87
CA LEU A 511 -34.03 -20.91 -4.80
C LEU A 511 -33.57 -20.93 -6.26
N ALA A 512 -34.44 -21.29 -7.17
CA ALA A 512 -34.17 -21.21 -8.60
C ALA A 512 -34.48 -19.80 -9.13
N VAL A 513 -33.56 -18.85 -8.88
CA VAL A 513 -33.74 -17.49 -9.34
C VAL A 513 -33.11 -17.32 -10.73
N ARG A 514 -33.96 -17.01 -11.71
CA ARG A 514 -33.52 -16.75 -13.09
C ARG A 514 -32.85 -15.37 -13.19
N SER A 515 -31.78 -15.25 -14.00
CA SER A 515 -31.14 -13.98 -14.31
C SER A 515 -32.07 -13.03 -15.09
N CYS A 516 -31.73 -11.73 -15.08
CA CYS A 516 -32.43 -10.72 -15.87
C CYS A 516 -32.34 -11.05 -17.38
N MET A 517 -33.49 -11.02 -18.06
CA MET A 517 -33.58 -11.28 -19.50
C MET A 517 -33.67 -9.99 -20.34
N ALA A 518 -33.40 -8.83 -19.72
CA ALA A 518 -33.41 -7.50 -20.37
C ALA A 518 -34.68 -7.17 -21.15
N CYS A 519 -35.85 -7.65 -20.71
CA CYS A 519 -37.14 -7.44 -21.40
C CYS A 519 -37.67 -5.99 -21.31
N GLY A 520 -37.13 -5.16 -20.42
CA GLY A 520 -37.51 -3.75 -20.24
C GLY A 520 -38.87 -3.49 -19.56
N ALA A 521 -39.72 -4.49 -19.36
CA ALA A 521 -41.07 -4.31 -18.84
C ALA A 521 -41.14 -3.67 -17.44
N CYS A 522 -40.11 -3.88 -16.61
CA CYS A 522 -40.04 -3.25 -15.29
C CYS A 522 -39.87 -1.73 -15.34
N ALA A 523 -39.38 -1.16 -16.46
CA ALA A 523 -39.26 0.28 -16.63
C ALA A 523 -40.63 0.98 -16.57
N GLU A 524 -41.69 0.30 -17.02
CA GLU A 524 -43.07 0.82 -17.00
C GLU A 524 -43.84 0.40 -15.75
N THR A 525 -43.62 -0.88 -15.30
CA THR A 525 -44.46 -1.50 -14.26
C THR A 525 -43.92 -1.34 -12.86
N GLY A 526 -42.62 -1.00 -12.70
CA GLY A 526 -41.92 -1.01 -11.37
C GLY A 526 -41.83 -2.40 -10.74
N LYS A 527 -42.11 -3.48 -11.50
CA LYS A 527 -42.12 -4.87 -11.03
C LYS A 527 -41.55 -5.81 -12.07
N CYS A 528 -40.78 -6.82 -11.62
CA CYS A 528 -40.24 -7.83 -12.52
C CYS A 528 -41.37 -8.71 -13.07
N VAL A 529 -41.34 -9.01 -14.39
CA VAL A 529 -42.31 -9.92 -15.03
C VAL A 529 -42.18 -11.36 -14.58
N ILE A 530 -41.01 -11.75 -14.09
CA ILE A 530 -40.79 -13.09 -13.52
C ILE A 530 -41.30 -13.06 -12.07
N ASP A 531 -42.40 -13.75 -11.83
CA ASP A 531 -43.06 -13.77 -10.51
C ASP A 531 -42.40 -14.82 -9.64
N ASP A 532 -41.45 -14.37 -8.82
CA ASP A 532 -40.68 -15.22 -7.88
C ASP A 532 -40.24 -14.35 -6.66
N ILE A 533 -39.34 -14.87 -5.86
CA ILE A 533 -38.82 -14.25 -4.63
C ILE A 533 -38.41 -12.80 -4.80
N VAL A 534 -37.96 -12.37 -6.00
CA VAL A 534 -37.55 -10.98 -6.25
C VAL A 534 -38.72 -10.01 -6.02
N ASN A 535 -39.92 -10.37 -6.47
CA ASN A 535 -41.12 -9.57 -6.28
C ASN A 535 -41.63 -9.59 -4.83
N GLU A 536 -41.27 -10.58 -4.04
CA GLU A 536 -41.58 -10.66 -2.61
C GLU A 536 -40.62 -9.82 -1.77
N ILE A 537 -39.35 -9.77 -2.18
CA ILE A 537 -38.29 -8.97 -1.52
C ILE A 537 -38.48 -7.45 -1.80
N ALA A 538 -38.91 -7.09 -2.99
CA ALA A 538 -39.02 -5.66 -3.41
C ALA A 538 -39.77 -4.78 -2.41
N PRO A 539 -40.99 -5.11 -1.93
CA PRO A 539 -41.72 -4.29 -0.96
C PRO A 539 -41.08 -4.29 0.44
N LYS A 540 -40.32 -5.33 0.81
CA LYS A 540 -39.58 -5.37 2.07
C LYS A 540 -38.37 -4.45 1.99
N PHE A 541 -37.63 -4.44 0.86
CA PHE A 541 -36.51 -3.55 0.62
C PHE A 541 -36.95 -2.07 0.55
N GLU A 542 -38.13 -1.80 -0.03
CA GLU A 542 -38.70 -0.45 -0.05
C GLU A 542 -38.88 0.12 1.37
N LYS A 543 -39.37 -0.70 2.31
CA LYS A 543 -39.59 -0.31 3.71
C LYS A 543 -38.31 -0.25 4.54
N ALA A 544 -37.28 -1.00 4.17
CA ALA A 544 -36.07 -1.12 4.96
C ALA A 544 -35.25 0.17 4.91
N ASP A 545 -34.61 0.54 6.03
CA ASP A 545 -33.60 1.58 6.14
C ASP A 545 -32.22 1.11 5.69
N GLY A 546 -32.02 -0.21 5.60
CA GLY A 546 -30.78 -0.79 5.11
C GLY A 546 -30.98 -2.19 4.52
N LEU A 547 -29.98 -2.62 3.75
CA LEU A 547 -29.92 -3.93 3.11
C LEU A 547 -28.55 -4.57 3.33
N VAL A 548 -28.54 -5.75 3.95
CA VAL A 548 -27.35 -6.59 4.07
C VAL A 548 -27.45 -7.78 3.11
N VAL A 549 -26.41 -8.05 2.34
CA VAL A 549 -26.37 -9.21 1.44
C VAL A 549 -25.22 -10.13 1.85
N GLY A 550 -25.55 -11.38 2.16
CA GLY A 550 -24.58 -12.40 2.53
C GLY A 550 -24.37 -13.45 1.44
N SER A 551 -23.13 -13.78 1.11
CA SER A 551 -22.80 -14.77 0.08
C SER A 551 -21.66 -15.69 0.47
N PRO A 552 -21.73 -16.99 0.17
CA PRO A 552 -20.54 -17.80 0.09
C PRO A 552 -19.71 -17.40 -1.14
N VAL A 553 -18.42 -17.64 -1.07
CA VAL A 553 -17.49 -17.41 -2.19
C VAL A 553 -17.40 -18.67 -3.05
N TYR A 554 -17.76 -18.54 -4.32
CA TYR A 554 -17.62 -19.59 -5.33
C TYR A 554 -16.77 -19.07 -6.50
N TYR A 555 -15.58 -19.66 -6.71
CA TYR A 555 -14.65 -19.22 -7.77
C TYR A 555 -14.33 -17.71 -7.72
N ALA A 556 -14.06 -17.19 -6.51
CA ALA A 556 -13.80 -15.77 -6.25
C ALA A 556 -14.93 -14.80 -6.67
N SER A 557 -16.18 -15.30 -6.73
CA SER A 557 -17.39 -14.51 -7.02
C SER A 557 -18.48 -14.85 -6.01
N ALA A 558 -19.47 -13.99 -5.89
CA ALA A 558 -20.65 -14.25 -5.09
C ALA A 558 -21.52 -15.37 -5.72
N ASN A 559 -22.39 -16.00 -4.92
CA ASN A 559 -23.31 -16.99 -5.45
C ASN A 559 -24.16 -16.39 -6.59
N ALA A 560 -24.12 -17.04 -7.76
CA ALA A 560 -24.82 -16.59 -8.98
C ALA A 560 -26.33 -16.39 -8.76
N THR A 561 -26.98 -17.18 -7.92
CA THR A 561 -28.40 -17.03 -7.55
C THR A 561 -28.63 -15.69 -6.85
N LEU A 562 -27.77 -15.29 -5.91
CA LEU A 562 -27.86 -14.00 -5.24
C LEU A 562 -27.63 -12.86 -6.23
N VAL A 563 -26.61 -12.95 -7.08
CA VAL A 563 -26.32 -11.92 -8.09
C VAL A 563 -27.48 -11.75 -9.06
N ALA A 564 -28.11 -12.87 -9.51
CA ALA A 564 -29.30 -12.84 -10.35
C ALA A 564 -30.50 -12.16 -9.65
N CYS A 565 -30.70 -12.46 -8.36
CA CYS A 565 -31.70 -11.82 -7.52
C CYS A 565 -31.46 -10.31 -7.40
N LEU A 566 -30.26 -9.89 -7.01
CA LEU A 566 -29.88 -8.49 -6.84
C LEU A 566 -30.00 -7.71 -8.15
N THR A 567 -29.50 -8.26 -9.27
CA THR A 567 -29.61 -7.62 -10.58
C THR A 567 -31.07 -7.30 -10.91
N ARG A 568 -32.00 -8.26 -10.72
CA ARG A 568 -33.42 -8.05 -11.00
C ARG A 568 -34.08 -7.13 -9.98
N LEU A 569 -33.74 -7.25 -8.69
CA LEU A 569 -34.26 -6.42 -7.62
C LEU A 569 -33.96 -4.95 -7.84
N PHE A 570 -32.69 -4.64 -8.13
CA PHE A 570 -32.24 -3.26 -8.34
C PHE A 570 -32.74 -2.66 -9.66
N TYR A 571 -32.92 -3.48 -10.72
CA TYR A 571 -33.53 -3.03 -11.98
C TYR A 571 -35.04 -2.81 -11.89
N SER A 572 -35.75 -3.64 -11.16
CA SER A 572 -37.23 -3.62 -11.17
C SER A 572 -37.85 -2.73 -10.10
N THR A 573 -37.07 -2.16 -9.19
CA THR A 573 -37.58 -1.30 -8.12
C THR A 573 -37.28 0.18 -8.40
N HIS A 574 -38.31 1.02 -8.38
CA HIS A 574 -38.22 2.45 -8.73
C HIS A 574 -38.23 3.39 -7.51
N PHE A 575 -38.38 2.89 -6.30
CA PHE A 575 -38.29 3.72 -5.09
C PHE A 575 -36.86 4.27 -4.91
N ASP A 576 -36.78 5.42 -4.23
CA ASP A 576 -35.49 6.06 -3.92
C ASP A 576 -34.69 5.23 -2.92
N LYS A 577 -33.52 4.77 -3.34
CA LYS A 577 -32.61 3.93 -2.53
C LYS A 577 -31.54 4.77 -1.83
N ARG A 578 -31.44 6.08 -2.16
CA ARG A 578 -30.41 6.96 -1.60
C ARG A 578 -30.51 7.01 -0.08
N MET A 579 -29.35 6.92 0.55
CA MET A 579 -29.21 6.96 2.01
C MET A 579 -29.87 5.81 2.75
N LYS A 580 -30.33 4.74 2.06
CA LYS A 580 -30.50 3.43 2.71
C LYS A 580 -29.10 2.81 2.89
N VAL A 581 -28.81 2.28 4.07
CA VAL A 581 -27.46 1.78 4.35
C VAL A 581 -27.28 0.38 3.76
N GLY A 582 -26.25 0.20 2.93
CA GLY A 582 -25.89 -1.09 2.34
C GLY A 582 -24.75 -1.78 3.09
N ALA A 583 -24.73 -3.12 3.12
CA ALA A 583 -23.56 -3.88 3.54
C ALA A 583 -23.50 -5.23 2.84
N SER A 584 -22.29 -5.70 2.51
CA SER A 584 -22.07 -7.07 2.04
C SER A 584 -21.29 -7.86 3.08
N VAL A 585 -21.59 -9.15 3.17
CA VAL A 585 -20.93 -10.14 4.04
C VAL A 585 -20.56 -11.34 3.19
N VAL A 586 -19.33 -11.81 3.29
CA VAL A 586 -18.86 -12.96 2.50
C VAL A 586 -18.31 -14.05 3.40
N SER A 587 -18.56 -15.30 3.04
CA SER A 587 -18.03 -16.46 3.76
C SER A 587 -17.22 -17.34 2.83
N ALA A 588 -16.05 -17.77 3.25
CA ALA A 588 -15.20 -18.68 2.51
C ALA A 588 -14.43 -19.63 3.43
N ARG A 589 -13.96 -20.73 2.85
CA ARG A 589 -13.00 -21.58 3.55
C ARG A 589 -11.62 -20.94 3.62
N ARG A 590 -11.19 -20.24 2.55
CA ARG A 590 -9.87 -19.61 2.41
C ARG A 590 -9.94 -18.27 1.67
N GLY A 591 -9.64 -18.25 0.37
CA GLY A 591 -9.47 -17.06 -0.44
C GLY A 591 -10.71 -16.67 -1.27
N GLY A 592 -10.63 -15.49 -1.92
CA GLY A 592 -11.65 -14.98 -2.84
C GLY A 592 -12.70 -14.05 -2.19
N CYS A 593 -12.60 -13.79 -0.88
CA CYS A 593 -13.54 -12.92 -0.18
C CYS A 593 -13.55 -11.49 -0.73
N SER A 594 -12.39 -10.87 -0.97
CA SER A 594 -12.29 -9.49 -1.42
C SER A 594 -13.00 -9.26 -2.75
N ALA A 595 -12.80 -10.16 -3.74
CA ALA A 595 -13.45 -10.03 -5.04
C ALA A 595 -14.98 -10.12 -4.95
N SER A 596 -15.51 -11.07 -4.16
CA SER A 596 -16.95 -11.22 -3.94
C SER A 596 -17.55 -10.07 -3.12
N PHE A 597 -16.78 -9.53 -2.16
CA PHE A 597 -17.15 -8.35 -1.38
C PHE A 597 -17.29 -7.12 -2.28
N ASP A 598 -16.30 -6.86 -3.14
CA ASP A 598 -16.31 -5.75 -4.08
C ASP A 598 -17.46 -5.88 -5.11
N GLU A 599 -17.71 -7.09 -5.62
CA GLU A 599 -18.81 -7.39 -6.53
C GLU A 599 -20.15 -6.97 -5.94
N LEU A 600 -20.43 -7.35 -4.69
CA LEU A 600 -21.69 -7.07 -4.02
C LEU A 600 -21.87 -5.60 -3.66
N ASN A 601 -20.82 -4.92 -3.22
CA ASN A 601 -20.89 -3.51 -2.85
C ASN A 601 -21.19 -2.57 -4.03
N LYS A 602 -20.93 -2.98 -5.27
CA LYS A 602 -21.27 -2.20 -6.47
C LYS A 602 -22.77 -1.95 -6.63
N PHE A 603 -23.62 -2.87 -6.17
CA PHE A 603 -25.07 -2.65 -6.18
C PHE A 603 -25.48 -1.46 -5.31
N PHE A 604 -24.85 -1.28 -4.17
CA PHE A 604 -25.13 -0.18 -3.25
C PHE A 604 -24.58 1.15 -3.77
N THR A 605 -23.33 1.17 -4.18
CA THR A 605 -22.63 2.40 -4.58
C THR A 605 -23.26 3.05 -5.81
N ILE A 606 -23.67 2.27 -6.84
CA ILE A 606 -24.37 2.82 -8.03
C ILE A 606 -25.76 3.34 -7.71
N SER A 607 -26.35 2.92 -6.58
CA SER A 607 -27.71 3.29 -6.15
C SER A 607 -27.74 4.42 -5.13
N GLY A 608 -26.59 5.06 -4.84
CA GLY A 608 -26.49 6.15 -3.87
C GLY A 608 -26.70 5.70 -2.41
N MET A 609 -26.46 4.41 -2.14
CA MET A 609 -26.54 3.84 -0.80
C MET A 609 -25.16 3.90 -0.13
N PRO A 610 -25.00 4.53 1.04
CA PRO A 610 -23.76 4.46 1.80
C PRO A 610 -23.49 3.03 2.22
N VAL A 611 -22.23 2.58 2.09
CA VAL A 611 -21.81 1.23 2.48
C VAL A 611 -21.25 1.25 3.90
N ALA A 612 -21.85 0.45 4.80
CA ALA A 612 -21.35 0.28 6.14
C ALA A 612 -20.07 -0.56 6.13
N SER A 613 -19.06 -0.11 6.89
CA SER A 613 -17.81 -0.81 7.13
C SER A 613 -17.71 -1.32 8.57
N SER A 614 -16.85 -2.31 8.79
CA SER A 614 -16.40 -2.77 10.11
C SER A 614 -14.97 -2.33 10.36
N GLN A 615 -14.23 -3.04 11.20
CA GLN A 615 -12.79 -2.85 11.38
C GLN A 615 -11.93 -3.55 10.31
N TYR A 616 -12.53 -4.38 9.46
CA TYR A 616 -11.88 -5.09 8.35
C TYR A 616 -12.89 -5.34 7.21
N TRP A 617 -12.51 -6.04 6.12
CA TRP A 617 -13.48 -6.49 5.13
C TRP A 617 -14.45 -7.49 5.75
N ASN A 618 -15.74 -7.37 5.46
CA ASN A 618 -16.79 -8.15 6.11
C ASN A 618 -16.77 -9.61 5.65
N SER A 619 -15.82 -10.39 6.14
CA SER A 619 -15.62 -11.80 5.83
C SER A 619 -15.60 -12.66 7.08
N ILE A 620 -16.05 -13.91 6.93
CA ILE A 620 -15.97 -14.98 7.94
C ILE A 620 -15.47 -16.26 7.27
N HIS A 621 -14.69 -17.05 8.01
CA HIS A 621 -14.06 -18.25 7.48
C HIS A 621 -14.58 -19.52 8.16
N GLY A 622 -14.80 -20.57 7.35
CA GLY A 622 -15.25 -21.89 7.81
C GLY A 622 -15.95 -22.67 6.70
N ASN A 623 -15.85 -24.00 6.74
CA ASN A 623 -16.54 -24.90 5.81
C ASN A 623 -18.03 -25.07 6.15
N ASN A 624 -18.41 -24.81 7.40
CA ASN A 624 -19.74 -24.97 7.95
C ASN A 624 -19.97 -24.00 9.10
N ALA A 625 -21.17 -23.98 9.67
CA ALA A 625 -21.55 -23.09 10.76
C ALA A 625 -20.68 -23.28 12.03
N ASP A 626 -20.30 -24.51 12.34
CA ASP A 626 -19.55 -24.80 13.56
C ASP A 626 -18.11 -24.32 13.46
N GLU A 627 -17.51 -24.40 12.28
CA GLU A 627 -16.20 -23.80 12.01
C GLU A 627 -16.27 -22.25 11.98
N ALA A 628 -17.30 -21.70 11.34
CA ALA A 628 -17.51 -20.24 11.31
C ALA A 628 -17.70 -19.63 12.71
N LYS A 629 -18.33 -20.36 13.64
CA LYS A 629 -18.45 -19.95 15.06
C LYS A 629 -17.11 -19.95 15.80
N GLN A 630 -16.08 -20.61 15.26
CA GLN A 630 -14.72 -20.60 15.82
C GLN A 630 -13.86 -19.47 15.25
N ASP A 631 -14.30 -18.81 14.17
CA ASP A 631 -13.65 -17.63 13.61
C ASP A 631 -13.97 -16.39 14.49
N GLY A 632 -13.21 -16.25 15.58
CA GLY A 632 -13.41 -15.17 16.55
C GLY A 632 -13.27 -13.78 15.94
N GLU A 633 -12.33 -13.62 14.98
CA GLU A 633 -12.13 -12.36 14.26
C GLU A 633 -13.31 -12.07 13.33
N GLY A 634 -13.73 -13.04 12.51
CA GLY A 634 -14.87 -12.89 11.62
C GLY A 634 -16.16 -12.56 12.37
N LEU A 635 -16.42 -13.18 13.51
CA LEU A 635 -17.58 -12.86 14.36
C LEU A 635 -17.48 -11.45 14.95
N GLN A 636 -16.28 -11.00 15.34
CA GLN A 636 -16.06 -9.62 15.82
C GLN A 636 -16.33 -8.61 14.69
N ILE A 637 -15.86 -8.90 13.48
CA ILE A 637 -16.12 -8.08 12.28
C ILE A 637 -17.63 -7.94 12.05
N MET A 638 -18.40 -9.03 12.14
CA MET A 638 -19.86 -9.02 11.98
C MET A 638 -20.56 -8.17 13.05
N ARG A 639 -20.14 -8.28 14.31
CA ARG A 639 -20.69 -7.45 15.40
C ARG A 639 -20.39 -5.96 15.19
N THR A 640 -19.16 -5.63 14.80
CA THR A 640 -18.77 -4.25 14.52
C THR A 640 -19.53 -3.69 13.31
N LEU A 641 -19.72 -4.49 12.26
CA LEU A 641 -20.55 -4.11 11.12
C LEU A 641 -21.97 -3.74 11.55
N GLY A 642 -22.62 -4.61 12.34
CA GLY A 642 -23.98 -4.36 12.82
C GLY A 642 -24.08 -3.11 13.70
N ASN A 643 -23.10 -2.88 14.58
CA ASN A 643 -23.04 -1.67 15.41
C ASN A 643 -22.86 -0.39 14.56
N ASN A 644 -21.93 -0.41 13.60
CA ASN A 644 -21.67 0.71 12.72
C ASN A 644 -22.88 1.02 11.81
N MET A 645 -23.50 -0.04 11.27
CA MET A 645 -24.70 0.10 10.45
C MET A 645 -25.87 0.70 11.23
N ALA A 646 -26.10 0.28 12.46
CA ALA A 646 -27.12 0.85 13.33
C ALA A 646 -26.86 2.32 13.62
N PHE A 647 -25.61 2.71 13.87
CA PHE A 647 -25.21 4.10 14.05
C PHE A 647 -25.50 4.93 12.80
N LEU A 648 -25.10 4.45 11.61
CA LEU A 648 -25.34 5.13 10.34
C LEU A 648 -26.85 5.32 10.07
N ILE A 649 -27.66 4.27 10.25
CA ILE A 649 -29.11 4.34 10.04
C ILE A 649 -29.75 5.42 10.93
N LYS A 650 -29.40 5.44 12.21
CA LYS A 650 -29.92 6.43 13.17
C LYS A 650 -29.44 7.84 12.82
N SER A 651 -28.18 8.02 12.47
CA SER A 651 -27.61 9.31 12.07
C SER A 651 -28.24 9.84 10.78
N ILE A 652 -28.47 8.97 9.79
CA ILE A 652 -29.14 9.33 8.54
C ILE A 652 -30.61 9.68 8.80
N ALA A 653 -31.31 8.95 9.66
CA ALA A 653 -32.69 9.28 10.03
C ALA A 653 -32.78 10.67 10.67
N MET A 654 -31.89 10.98 11.62
CA MET A 654 -31.78 12.31 12.22
C MET A 654 -31.41 13.38 11.18
N GLY A 655 -30.45 13.11 10.30
CA GLY A 655 -30.04 14.02 9.25
C GLY A 655 -31.19 14.33 8.27
N LYS A 656 -31.95 13.30 7.89
CA LYS A 656 -33.17 13.47 7.04
C LYS A 656 -34.23 14.36 7.72
N GLU A 657 -34.42 14.19 9.01
CA GLU A 657 -35.40 15.01 9.76
C GLU A 657 -34.95 16.48 9.89
N MET A 658 -33.64 16.70 10.10
CA MET A 658 -33.08 18.04 10.33
C MET A 658 -32.83 18.83 9.03
N PHE A 659 -32.34 18.16 7.99
CA PHE A 659 -31.80 18.83 6.79
C PHE A 659 -32.52 18.41 5.49
N GLY A 660 -33.34 17.37 5.49
CA GLY A 660 -33.80 16.70 4.29
C GLY A 660 -32.72 15.84 3.63
N LEU A 661 -33.08 15.21 2.51
CA LEU A 661 -32.08 14.54 1.66
C LEU A 661 -31.38 15.58 0.78
N PRO A 662 -30.11 15.37 0.41
CA PRO A 662 -29.43 16.20 -0.58
C PRO A 662 -30.25 16.31 -1.88
N GLU A 663 -30.33 17.53 -2.44
CA GLU A 663 -30.96 17.73 -3.74
C GLU A 663 -30.20 16.97 -4.83
N LEU A 664 -30.95 16.42 -5.79
CA LEU A 664 -30.36 15.78 -6.97
C LEU A 664 -30.33 16.81 -8.12
N GLU A 665 -29.15 16.92 -8.72
CA GLU A 665 -29.05 17.54 -10.04
C GLU A 665 -29.76 16.69 -11.09
N GLU A 666 -30.22 17.34 -12.16
CA GLU A 666 -30.77 16.63 -13.31
C GLU A 666 -29.69 15.73 -13.93
N ARG A 667 -30.06 14.46 -14.13
CA ARG A 667 -29.08 13.46 -14.60
C ARG A 667 -28.71 13.73 -16.06
N ILE A 668 -27.45 14.04 -16.31
CA ILE A 668 -26.89 14.14 -17.66
C ILE A 668 -26.54 12.72 -18.12
N GLY A 669 -27.26 12.22 -19.13
CA GLY A 669 -26.96 10.95 -19.78
C GLY A 669 -25.86 11.15 -20.83
N THR A 670 -24.80 10.31 -20.80
CA THR A 670 -23.78 10.26 -21.85
C THR A 670 -24.00 9.03 -22.74
N ASN A 671 -23.88 9.23 -24.06
CA ASN A 671 -23.84 8.15 -25.03
C ASN A 671 -22.52 8.23 -25.80
N PHE A 672 -21.66 7.25 -25.60
CA PHE A 672 -20.36 7.18 -26.28
C PHE A 672 -20.43 6.64 -27.73
N ILE A 673 -21.60 6.14 -28.14
CA ILE A 673 -21.87 5.70 -29.52
C ILE A 673 -22.50 6.89 -30.25
N ARG A 674 -21.76 7.48 -31.19
CA ARG A 674 -22.22 8.56 -32.07
C ARG A 674 -22.44 8.04 -33.47
#